data_a37b4bc0702566ba745d9d0e7b364b20
#
_entry.id   a37b4bc0702566ba745d9d0e7b364b20
#
_cell.length_a   1.000
_cell.length_b   1.000
_cell.length_c   1.000
_cell.angle_alpha   90.00
_cell.angle_beta   90.00
_cell.angle_gamma   90.00
#
_symmetry.space_group_name_H-M   'P 1'
#
loop_
_entity.id
_entity.type
_entity.pdbx_description
1 polymer ?
#
loop_
_entity_poly.entity_id
_entity_poly.type
_entity_poly.pdbx_seq_one_letter_code
_entity_poly.pdbx_strand_id
1 'polypeptide(L)'
;MTGLICSIALAFAFIPCAVIATGGNDIPEFSDRDIMFFFIFMSCIVLAIVAAFFFAIKYNRATVSPEEREKRKQLSRQKAKENRGVFLLVASAVAITIALVVAGTSLNGASLPTKSVVPLLAVLIPVPLILAVAGRIAVIFYVKRLSSMPVADFSTFLISHRDEAEKTAAAKLKKLLRIKAASDIYAAITGICGCAAAFLSPCIIMIKPVYHLVIALSFILILSALSRIIPIKRDEFSDSHFPELTPDEYPELNALAVRAAEKIGCHKKIRIFGTIGCNAGICEERTEYSVQLGMTLLTLLSEDELYAVLLHEFAHVAPGTHLAYKVNRYAAKLGTASDDSVLLSVARQMFLLPDSIYSFEHLLYSYASSVISESNADRAMLGCGSKERVASALLKLYYSDMDEWEDDAREGNNSYEHEELPHDFLRSMIAETEKHINERRDAWNEYARVEILANNATHPTLRMRLDALGVTGYRADDSSKSPALDAECEKAILLLEKKIYDEITPTYAETRQRLYLDPLAKVEAWEAAGKPLIAEEYGDIVNALLALRRMNDLMELCDRAIKELHDSAALYAYFIKGSQLLHSFDPDGIELMYHAVENNKNYIDDGMDMIGTFCCITGRKEELEHYRSRVLELAQKQHDEYDRISYIGKNDRLSAEQLPDGMLDGILAHIKAADESNIVEKIRLVRKTVSDDFFSSIFIIEFIPDADEDAVGNVMHKTFMYLDTCSDWQFSLLAYDDLDINAKKAVGAIPGTVVYSRTT
;
A
#
# COMPACT_ATOMS: atom_id res chain seq x y z
N MET A 1 5.62 -20.55 -5.98
CA MET A 1 5.06 -21.16 -7.19
C MET A 1 5.45 -20.42 -8.47
N THR A 2 5.28 -19.10 -8.56
CA THR A 2 5.70 -18.28 -9.71
C THR A 2 7.20 -18.41 -10.03
N GLY A 3 8.08 -18.44 -9.02
CA GLY A 3 9.53 -18.65 -9.22
C GLY A 3 9.87 -20.03 -9.78
N LEU A 4 9.14 -21.05 -9.38
CA LEU A 4 9.33 -22.43 -9.87
C LEU A 4 8.88 -22.57 -11.32
N ILE A 5 7.74 -21.97 -11.69
CA ILE A 5 7.23 -21.95 -13.06
C ILE A 5 8.19 -21.19 -13.99
N CYS A 6 8.70 -20.02 -13.55
CA CYS A 6 9.72 -19.28 -14.30
C CYS A 6 11.04 -20.06 -14.42
N SER A 7 11.48 -20.76 -13.36
CA SER A 7 12.69 -21.58 -13.40
C SER A 7 12.53 -22.81 -14.30
N ILE A 8 11.37 -23.42 -14.30
CA ILE A 8 11.03 -24.56 -15.19
C ILE A 8 10.95 -24.08 -16.65
N ALA A 9 10.28 -22.96 -16.91
CA ALA A 9 10.21 -22.37 -18.26
C ALA A 9 11.60 -21.97 -18.78
N LEU A 10 12.47 -21.44 -17.92
CA LEU A 10 13.86 -21.12 -18.24
C LEU A 10 14.71 -22.37 -18.49
N ALA A 11 14.60 -23.41 -17.65
CA ALA A 11 15.30 -24.67 -17.87
C ALA A 11 14.91 -25.32 -19.20
N PHE A 12 13.62 -25.28 -19.56
CA PHE A 12 13.16 -25.79 -20.85
C PHE A 12 13.55 -24.91 -22.05
N ALA A 13 13.76 -23.60 -21.88
CA ALA A 13 14.29 -22.72 -22.92
C ALA A 13 15.79 -22.97 -23.19
N PHE A 14 16.57 -23.38 -22.17
CA PHE A 14 18.01 -23.64 -22.31
C PHE A 14 18.33 -24.99 -22.93
N ILE A 15 17.51 -26.03 -22.73
CA ILE A 15 17.76 -27.38 -23.28
C ILE A 15 17.86 -27.36 -24.82
N PRO A 16 16.93 -26.76 -25.58
CA PRO A 16 17.06 -26.68 -27.04
C PRO A 16 18.26 -25.86 -27.52
N CYS A 17 18.63 -24.79 -26.81
CA CYS A 17 19.79 -23.94 -27.15
C CYS A 17 21.11 -24.70 -26.95
N ALA A 18 21.22 -25.51 -25.90
CA ALA A 18 22.41 -26.33 -25.65
C ALA A 18 22.60 -27.41 -26.73
N VAL A 19 21.49 -28.04 -27.18
CA VAL A 19 21.52 -29.06 -28.26
C VAL A 19 21.90 -28.44 -29.61
N ILE A 20 21.48 -27.19 -29.90
CA ILE A 20 21.82 -26.49 -31.14
C ILE A 20 23.27 -25.99 -31.11
N ALA A 21 23.79 -25.58 -29.93
CA ALA A 21 25.16 -25.08 -29.77
C ALA A 21 26.24 -26.17 -29.89
N THR A 22 25.91 -27.44 -29.68
CA THR A 22 26.88 -28.56 -29.74
C THR A 22 27.22 -29.06 -31.14
N GLY A 23 26.58 -28.52 -32.20
CA GLY A 23 26.98 -28.77 -33.60
C GLY A 23 27.00 -30.26 -34.03
N GLY A 24 26.39 -31.14 -33.26
CA GLY A 24 26.33 -32.58 -33.54
C GLY A 24 25.35 -32.89 -34.66
N ASN A 25 25.79 -33.61 -35.64
CA ASN A 25 24.95 -34.11 -36.74
C ASN A 25 23.95 -35.20 -36.33
N ASP A 26 23.99 -35.65 -35.10
CA ASP A 26 23.10 -36.67 -34.53
C ASP A 26 22.15 -35.97 -33.55
N ILE A 27 21.01 -35.51 -34.07
CA ILE A 27 19.84 -35.19 -33.24
C ILE A 27 19.34 -36.52 -32.67
N PRO A 28 19.31 -36.72 -31.33
CA PRO A 28 18.71 -37.94 -30.80
C PRO A 28 17.27 -37.99 -31.29
N GLU A 29 16.92 -39.04 -32.04
CA GLU A 29 15.53 -39.36 -32.41
C GLU A 29 14.77 -39.60 -31.12
N PHE A 30 14.06 -38.57 -30.63
CA PHE A 30 13.06 -38.77 -29.58
C PHE A 30 12.04 -39.76 -30.14
N SER A 31 11.92 -40.91 -29.52
CA SER A 31 10.96 -41.91 -29.94
C SER A 31 9.54 -41.30 -29.83
N ASP A 32 8.64 -41.76 -30.71
CA ASP A 32 7.22 -41.39 -30.64
C ASP A 32 6.63 -41.61 -29.24
N ARG A 33 7.23 -42.50 -28.43
CA ARG A 33 6.89 -42.72 -27.02
C ARG A 33 7.27 -41.56 -26.11
N ASP A 34 8.43 -40.95 -26.26
CA ASP A 34 8.90 -39.82 -25.41
C ASP A 34 8.08 -38.57 -25.70
N ILE A 35 7.74 -38.37 -26.97
CA ILE A 35 6.87 -37.30 -27.44
C ILE A 35 5.44 -37.51 -26.89
N MET A 36 4.93 -38.72 -26.96
CA MET A 36 3.61 -39.05 -26.42
C MET A 36 3.57 -38.90 -24.87
N PHE A 37 4.64 -39.28 -24.17
CA PHE A 37 4.74 -39.16 -22.73
C PHE A 37 4.73 -37.67 -22.30
N PHE A 38 5.45 -36.79 -23.01
CA PHE A 38 5.45 -35.37 -22.78
C PHE A 38 4.05 -34.75 -23.03
N PHE A 39 3.36 -35.15 -24.09
CA PHE A 39 2.00 -34.67 -24.36
C PHE A 39 0.98 -35.15 -23.34
N ILE A 40 1.10 -36.40 -22.89
CA ILE A 40 0.24 -36.94 -21.82
C ILE A 40 0.51 -36.16 -20.53
N PHE A 41 1.77 -35.93 -20.17
CA PHE A 41 2.15 -35.19 -18.97
C PHE A 41 1.65 -33.76 -18.99
N MET A 42 1.86 -33.00 -20.08
CA MET A 42 1.34 -31.61 -20.21
C MET A 42 -0.19 -31.57 -20.26
N SER A 43 -0.84 -32.54 -20.92
CA SER A 43 -2.30 -32.65 -20.90
C SER A 43 -2.84 -33.01 -19.53
N CYS A 44 -2.13 -33.83 -18.75
CA CYS A 44 -2.48 -34.13 -17.37
C CYS A 44 -2.33 -32.90 -16.46
N ILE A 45 -1.29 -32.09 -16.66
CA ILE A 45 -1.13 -30.81 -15.90
C ILE A 45 -2.29 -29.86 -16.24
N VAL A 46 -2.61 -29.66 -17.51
CA VAL A 46 -3.73 -28.79 -17.92
C VAL A 46 -5.06 -29.33 -17.40
N LEU A 47 -5.27 -30.66 -17.49
CA LEU A 47 -6.47 -31.31 -16.95
C LEU A 47 -6.55 -31.22 -15.41
N ALA A 48 -5.42 -31.32 -14.71
CA ALA A 48 -5.36 -31.15 -13.26
C ALA A 48 -5.68 -29.70 -12.84
N ILE A 49 -5.15 -28.71 -13.57
CA ILE A 49 -5.47 -27.29 -13.33
C ILE A 49 -6.96 -27.03 -13.61
N VAL A 50 -7.49 -27.54 -14.72
CA VAL A 50 -8.92 -27.40 -15.06
C VAL A 50 -9.80 -28.15 -14.07
N ALA A 51 -9.41 -29.35 -13.62
CA ALA A 51 -10.14 -30.15 -12.64
C ALA A 51 -10.10 -29.45 -11.26
N ALA A 52 -8.96 -28.93 -10.83
CA ALA A 52 -8.82 -28.15 -9.59
C ALA A 52 -9.72 -26.91 -9.62
N PHE A 53 -9.76 -26.20 -10.75
CA PHE A 53 -10.64 -25.04 -10.95
C PHE A 53 -12.14 -25.43 -10.88
N PHE A 54 -12.53 -26.54 -11.54
CA PHE A 54 -13.91 -27.05 -11.45
C PHE A 54 -14.26 -27.59 -10.05
N PHE A 55 -13.31 -28.20 -9.35
CA PHE A 55 -13.49 -28.68 -7.98
C PHE A 55 -13.67 -27.52 -7.02
N ALA A 56 -12.84 -26.49 -7.13
CA ALA A 56 -12.96 -25.24 -6.34
C ALA A 56 -14.32 -24.56 -6.56
N ILE A 57 -14.81 -24.47 -7.82
CA ILE A 57 -16.15 -23.94 -8.13
C ILE A 57 -17.26 -24.81 -7.53
N LYS A 58 -17.12 -26.14 -7.56
CA LYS A 58 -18.14 -27.07 -7.06
C LYS A 58 -18.16 -27.08 -5.53
N TYR A 59 -17.01 -27.03 -4.88
CA TYR A 59 -16.85 -26.98 -3.43
C TYR A 59 -17.42 -25.67 -2.86
N ASN A 60 -17.08 -24.53 -3.47
CA ASN A 60 -17.64 -23.22 -3.11
C ASN A 60 -19.17 -23.13 -3.25
N ARG A 61 -19.79 -23.99 -4.07
CA ARG A 61 -21.25 -24.04 -4.23
C ARG A 61 -21.96 -24.83 -3.11
N ALA A 62 -21.27 -25.72 -2.43
CA ALA A 62 -21.88 -26.65 -1.48
C ALA A 62 -21.92 -26.14 -0.03
N THR A 63 -21.03 -25.19 0.34
CA THR A 63 -20.78 -24.80 1.74
C THR A 63 -21.29 -23.41 2.15
N VAL A 64 -21.91 -22.64 1.23
CA VAL A 64 -22.25 -21.22 1.46
C VAL A 64 -23.77 -21.01 1.58
N SER A 65 -24.21 -20.23 2.58
CA SER A 65 -25.60 -19.85 2.77
C SER A 65 -26.19 -19.07 1.57
N PRO A 66 -27.52 -19.06 1.36
CA PRO A 66 -28.14 -18.33 0.26
C PRO A 66 -27.82 -16.84 0.26
N GLU A 67 -27.69 -16.22 1.42
CA GLU A 67 -27.43 -14.79 1.62
C GLU A 67 -25.98 -14.45 1.28
N GLU A 68 -25.07 -15.26 1.74
CA GLU A 68 -23.62 -15.16 1.43
C GLU A 68 -23.35 -15.46 -0.04
N ARG A 69 -24.14 -16.33 -0.70
CA ARG A 69 -24.10 -16.55 -2.15
C ARG A 69 -24.46 -15.27 -2.93
N GLU A 70 -25.42 -14.50 -2.49
CA GLU A 70 -25.84 -13.27 -3.19
C GLU A 70 -24.77 -12.19 -2.99
N LYS A 71 -24.20 -12.07 -1.76
CA LYS A 71 -23.08 -11.16 -1.46
C LYS A 71 -21.84 -11.50 -2.28
N ARG A 72 -21.49 -12.79 -2.37
CA ARG A 72 -20.39 -13.28 -3.23
C ARG A 72 -20.68 -13.12 -4.73
N LYS A 73 -21.95 -13.19 -5.17
CA LYS A 73 -22.30 -12.90 -6.56
C LYS A 73 -22.18 -11.43 -6.89
N GLN A 74 -22.52 -10.52 -5.97
CA GLN A 74 -22.32 -9.09 -6.15
C GLN A 74 -20.83 -8.76 -6.20
N LEU A 75 -20.03 -9.27 -5.26
CA LEU A 75 -18.58 -9.14 -5.25
C LEU A 75 -17.93 -9.76 -6.51
N SER A 76 -18.41 -10.94 -6.93
CA SER A 76 -17.95 -11.58 -8.19
C SER A 76 -18.33 -10.79 -9.44
N ARG A 77 -19.49 -10.11 -9.46
CA ARG A 77 -19.88 -9.21 -10.56
C ARG A 77 -19.02 -7.94 -10.58
N GLN A 78 -18.67 -7.42 -9.41
CA GLN A 78 -17.75 -6.28 -9.27
C GLN A 78 -16.34 -6.70 -9.71
N LYS A 79 -15.77 -7.77 -9.16
CA LYS A 79 -14.47 -8.33 -9.61
C LYS A 79 -14.47 -8.71 -11.10
N ALA A 80 -15.60 -9.16 -11.66
CA ALA A 80 -15.71 -9.45 -13.08
C ALA A 80 -15.71 -8.16 -13.94
N LYS A 81 -16.26 -7.05 -13.44
CA LYS A 81 -16.12 -5.74 -14.10
C LYS A 81 -14.67 -5.26 -14.05
N GLU A 82 -14.02 -5.35 -12.89
CA GLU A 82 -12.61 -4.98 -12.68
C GLU A 82 -11.67 -5.82 -13.57
N ASN A 83 -11.90 -7.13 -13.65
CA ASN A 83 -11.10 -8.05 -14.47
C ASN A 83 -11.43 -8.04 -15.98
N ARG A 84 -12.44 -7.27 -16.40
CA ARG A 84 -12.83 -7.21 -17.83
C ARG A 84 -11.69 -6.71 -18.72
N GLY A 85 -10.90 -5.74 -18.24
CA GLY A 85 -9.74 -5.23 -18.96
C GLY A 85 -8.65 -6.28 -19.12
N VAL A 86 -8.35 -7.06 -18.06
CA VAL A 86 -7.38 -8.16 -18.08
C VAL A 86 -7.86 -9.26 -19.03
N PHE A 87 -9.13 -9.64 -18.96
CA PHE A 87 -9.70 -10.65 -19.86
C PHE A 87 -9.61 -10.23 -21.33
N LEU A 88 -9.95 -8.98 -21.66
CA LEU A 88 -9.82 -8.47 -23.01
C LEU A 88 -8.38 -8.45 -23.51
N LEU A 89 -7.42 -8.11 -22.63
CA LEU A 89 -6.00 -8.12 -22.94
C LEU A 89 -5.51 -9.54 -23.29
N VAL A 90 -5.83 -10.52 -22.45
CA VAL A 90 -5.47 -11.93 -22.68
C VAL A 90 -6.13 -12.46 -23.94
N ALA A 91 -7.44 -12.19 -24.13
CA ALA A 91 -8.16 -12.59 -25.33
C ALA A 91 -7.56 -11.98 -26.60
N SER A 92 -7.13 -10.71 -26.55
CA SER A 92 -6.45 -10.07 -27.68
C SER A 92 -5.09 -10.72 -27.99
N ALA A 93 -4.29 -11.04 -26.97
CA ALA A 93 -3.01 -11.73 -27.17
C ALA A 93 -3.20 -13.11 -27.78
N VAL A 94 -4.20 -13.87 -27.30
CA VAL A 94 -4.56 -15.18 -27.88
C VAL A 94 -5.00 -15.03 -29.35
N ALA A 95 -5.90 -14.09 -29.63
CA ALA A 95 -6.41 -13.87 -30.99
C ALA A 95 -5.28 -13.46 -31.95
N ILE A 96 -4.39 -12.57 -31.55
CA ILE A 96 -3.23 -12.15 -32.35
C ILE A 96 -2.30 -13.35 -32.60
N THR A 97 -1.98 -14.12 -31.57
CA THR A 97 -1.11 -15.30 -31.70
C THR A 97 -1.70 -16.31 -32.69
N ILE A 98 -2.98 -16.64 -32.55
CA ILE A 98 -3.68 -17.55 -33.45
C ILE A 98 -3.70 -17.02 -34.88
N ALA A 99 -4.07 -15.76 -35.08
CA ALA A 99 -4.11 -15.16 -36.41
C ALA A 99 -2.76 -15.18 -37.10
N LEU A 100 -1.67 -14.91 -36.37
CA LEU A 100 -0.32 -14.97 -36.91
C LEU A 100 0.13 -16.39 -37.26
N VAL A 101 -0.20 -17.36 -36.43
CA VAL A 101 0.08 -18.79 -36.75
C VAL A 101 -0.70 -19.24 -37.99
N VAL A 102 -1.99 -18.89 -38.10
CA VAL A 102 -2.81 -19.19 -39.27
C VAL A 102 -2.28 -18.49 -40.53
N ALA A 103 -1.93 -17.21 -40.44
CA ALA A 103 -1.33 -16.46 -41.55
C ALA A 103 0.00 -17.12 -41.97
N GLY A 104 0.83 -17.50 -41.01
CA GLY A 104 2.09 -18.20 -41.23
C GLY A 104 1.88 -19.55 -41.95
N THR A 105 0.87 -20.33 -41.56
CA THR A 105 0.55 -21.60 -42.26
C THR A 105 0.06 -21.37 -43.68
N SER A 106 -0.74 -20.32 -43.89
CA SER A 106 -1.32 -20.02 -45.22
C SER A 106 -0.27 -19.49 -46.20
N LEU A 107 0.67 -18.67 -45.72
CA LEU A 107 1.70 -18.04 -46.55
C LEU A 107 2.95 -18.93 -46.73
N ASN A 108 3.29 -19.74 -45.73
CA ASN A 108 4.47 -20.63 -45.75
C ASN A 108 4.20 -21.98 -46.45
N GLY A 109 3.03 -22.20 -47.02
CA GLY A 109 2.78 -23.32 -47.96
C GLY A 109 3.69 -23.32 -49.19
N ALA A 110 4.54 -22.30 -49.35
CA ALA A 110 5.62 -22.16 -50.31
C ALA A 110 6.97 -21.89 -49.61
N SER A 111 7.56 -22.95 -49.02
CA SER A 111 9.02 -23.17 -48.91
C SER A 111 9.94 -22.10 -48.31
N LEU A 112 9.77 -21.72 -47.03
CA LEU A 112 10.92 -21.28 -46.27
C LEU A 112 11.66 -22.50 -45.69
N PRO A 113 12.94 -22.74 -45.99
CA PRO A 113 13.63 -23.92 -45.49
C PRO A 113 13.81 -23.82 -43.97
N THR A 114 13.41 -24.84 -43.22
CA THR A 114 13.53 -24.94 -41.76
C THR A 114 14.93 -24.55 -41.27
N LYS A 115 15.97 -24.88 -42.01
CA LYS A 115 17.36 -24.51 -41.73
C LYS A 115 17.62 -22.97 -41.58
N SER A 116 16.83 -22.14 -42.26
CA SER A 116 16.97 -20.67 -42.19
C SER A 116 16.10 -20.06 -41.09
N VAL A 117 15.00 -20.72 -40.71
CA VAL A 117 14.05 -20.22 -39.71
C VAL A 117 14.49 -20.53 -38.28
N VAL A 118 15.11 -21.69 -38.04
CA VAL A 118 15.56 -22.10 -36.69
C VAL A 118 16.54 -21.10 -36.08
N PRO A 119 17.59 -20.62 -36.76
CA PRO A 119 18.49 -19.59 -36.20
C PRO A 119 17.79 -18.26 -35.87
N LEU A 120 16.79 -17.88 -36.69
CA LEU A 120 16.04 -16.67 -36.47
C LEU A 120 15.15 -16.76 -35.20
N LEU A 121 14.45 -17.89 -35.03
CA LEU A 121 13.67 -18.16 -33.81
C LEU A 121 14.55 -18.26 -32.56
N ALA A 122 15.78 -18.81 -32.72
CA ALA A 122 16.77 -18.89 -31.64
C ALA A 122 17.29 -17.49 -31.19
N VAL A 123 17.01 -16.43 -31.94
CA VAL A 123 17.30 -15.04 -31.55
C VAL A 123 16.04 -14.33 -31.06
N LEU A 124 14.95 -14.42 -31.81
CA LEU A 124 13.72 -13.67 -31.53
C LEU A 124 13.09 -13.97 -30.15
N ILE A 125 13.20 -15.20 -29.66
CA ILE A 125 12.63 -15.61 -28.39
C ILE A 125 13.64 -15.47 -27.25
N PRO A 126 14.86 -16.05 -27.30
CA PRO A 126 15.78 -15.98 -26.17
C PRO A 126 16.28 -14.58 -25.85
N VAL A 127 16.50 -13.71 -26.84
CA VAL A 127 17.05 -12.37 -26.58
C VAL A 127 16.18 -11.55 -25.61
N PRO A 128 14.86 -11.36 -25.83
CA PRO A 128 14.03 -10.68 -24.85
C PRO A 128 14.02 -11.38 -23.47
N LEU A 129 14.00 -12.71 -23.44
CA LEU A 129 14.00 -13.49 -22.18
C LEU A 129 15.33 -13.34 -21.42
N ILE A 130 16.46 -13.41 -22.10
CA ILE A 130 17.79 -13.19 -21.50
C ILE A 130 17.91 -11.78 -20.95
N LEU A 131 17.42 -10.77 -21.70
CA LEU A 131 17.39 -9.39 -21.22
C LEU A 131 16.51 -9.22 -19.99
N ALA A 132 15.36 -9.91 -19.90
CA ALA A 132 14.51 -9.91 -18.73
C ALA A 132 15.20 -10.54 -17.52
N VAL A 133 15.88 -11.68 -17.69
CA VAL A 133 16.66 -12.35 -16.62
C VAL A 133 17.84 -11.50 -16.16
N ALA A 134 18.61 -10.95 -17.10
CA ALA A 134 19.70 -10.02 -16.78
C ALA A 134 19.17 -8.79 -16.04
N GLY A 135 18.02 -8.26 -16.45
CA GLY A 135 17.33 -7.18 -15.80
C GLY A 135 16.95 -7.53 -14.36
N ARG A 136 16.41 -8.72 -14.11
CA ARG A 136 16.07 -9.20 -12.77
C ARG A 136 17.31 -9.32 -11.86
N ILE A 137 18.39 -9.86 -12.38
CA ILE A 137 19.68 -9.93 -11.66
C ILE A 137 20.17 -8.52 -11.31
N ALA A 138 20.13 -7.59 -12.30
CA ALA A 138 20.53 -6.19 -12.07
C ALA A 138 19.67 -5.50 -11.02
N VAL A 139 18.34 -5.76 -10.97
CA VAL A 139 17.44 -5.21 -9.93
C VAL A 139 17.80 -5.76 -8.56
N ILE A 140 18.10 -7.06 -8.43
CA ILE A 140 18.52 -7.65 -7.15
C ILE A 140 19.78 -6.94 -6.62
N PHE A 141 20.78 -6.74 -7.48
CA PHE A 141 21.99 -6.00 -7.10
C PHE A 141 21.71 -4.53 -6.78
N TYR A 142 20.84 -3.89 -7.55
CA TYR A 142 20.46 -2.48 -7.36
C TYR A 142 19.70 -2.29 -6.02
N VAL A 143 18.69 -3.12 -5.75
CA VAL A 143 17.94 -3.10 -4.49
C VAL A 143 18.87 -3.40 -3.32
N LYS A 144 19.73 -4.44 -3.44
CA LYS A 144 20.72 -4.76 -2.39
C LYS A 144 21.66 -3.58 -2.11
N ARG A 145 22.09 -2.85 -3.15
CA ARG A 145 22.93 -1.66 -2.98
C ARG A 145 22.19 -0.54 -2.26
N LEU A 146 20.90 -0.31 -2.59
CA LEU A 146 20.07 0.70 -1.92
C LEU A 146 19.80 0.33 -0.47
N SER A 147 19.45 -0.93 -0.20
CA SER A 147 19.18 -1.42 1.16
C SER A 147 20.44 -1.47 2.03
N SER A 148 21.64 -1.52 1.43
CA SER A 148 22.91 -1.44 2.16
C SER A 148 23.39 -0.01 2.39
N MET A 149 22.68 1.01 1.86
CA MET A 149 23.01 2.41 2.12
C MET A 149 22.53 2.76 3.53
N PRO A 150 23.41 3.34 4.39
CA PRO A 150 22.96 3.81 5.69
C PRO A 150 21.76 4.75 5.57
N VAL A 151 20.79 4.61 6.46
CA VAL A 151 19.56 5.44 6.44
C VAL A 151 19.90 6.93 6.51
N ALA A 152 20.95 7.29 7.28
CA ALA A 152 21.48 8.65 7.36
C ALA A 152 21.92 9.20 5.99
N ASP A 153 22.65 8.40 5.21
CA ASP A 153 23.14 8.82 3.90
C ASP A 153 21.98 8.97 2.91
N PHE A 154 20.97 8.10 2.99
CA PHE A 154 19.78 8.18 2.15
C PHE A 154 18.93 9.41 2.51
N SER A 155 18.72 9.69 3.79
CA SER A 155 18.01 10.89 4.26
C SER A 155 18.75 12.16 3.84
N THR A 156 20.07 12.22 4.03
CA THR A 156 20.89 13.34 3.59
C THR A 156 20.83 13.53 2.08
N PHE A 157 20.84 12.46 1.33
CA PHE A 157 20.67 12.46 -0.12
C PHE A 157 19.31 13.05 -0.55
N LEU A 158 18.22 12.64 0.11
CA LEU A 158 16.88 13.18 -0.16
C LEU A 158 16.79 14.67 0.17
N ILE A 159 17.33 15.10 1.31
CA ILE A 159 17.34 16.51 1.74
C ILE A 159 18.12 17.37 0.71
N SER A 160 19.32 16.92 0.29
CA SER A 160 20.11 17.65 -0.71
C SER A 160 19.40 17.81 -2.05
N HIS A 161 18.60 16.82 -2.45
CA HIS A 161 17.77 16.91 -3.66
C HIS A 161 16.61 17.88 -3.53
N ARG A 162 16.09 18.06 -2.30
CA ARG A 162 15.04 19.02 -2.00
C ARG A 162 15.55 20.45 -1.98
N ASP A 163 16.71 20.68 -1.40
CA ASP A 163 17.36 22.01 -1.36
C ASP A 163 17.72 22.53 -2.77
N GLU A 164 17.91 21.61 -3.72
CA GLU A 164 18.14 21.91 -5.14
C GLU A 164 16.89 21.66 -6.02
N ALA A 165 15.70 21.72 -5.47
CA ALA A 165 14.45 21.24 -6.07
C ALA A 165 14.21 21.82 -7.49
N GLU A 166 14.36 23.14 -7.67
CA GLU A 166 14.10 23.77 -8.97
C GLU A 166 15.00 23.23 -10.10
N LYS A 167 16.28 23.03 -9.81
CA LYS A 167 17.25 22.52 -10.78
C LYS A 167 17.11 21.03 -11.03
N THR A 168 16.86 20.27 -9.97
CA THR A 168 16.78 18.81 -10.04
C THR A 168 15.46 18.32 -10.59
N ALA A 169 14.33 18.96 -10.31
CA ALA A 169 13.01 18.54 -10.76
C ALA A 169 12.93 18.48 -12.31
N ALA A 170 13.37 19.52 -13.00
CA ALA A 170 13.37 19.55 -14.47
C ALA A 170 14.29 18.48 -15.07
N ALA A 171 15.47 18.25 -14.49
CA ALA A 171 16.40 17.21 -14.93
C ALA A 171 15.85 15.81 -14.70
N LYS A 172 15.21 15.56 -13.54
CA LYS A 172 14.56 14.30 -13.18
C LYS A 172 13.36 14.00 -14.07
N LEU A 173 12.50 14.99 -14.33
CA LEU A 173 11.37 14.86 -15.26
C LEU A 173 11.86 14.41 -16.65
N LYS A 174 12.91 15.07 -17.18
CA LYS A 174 13.51 14.69 -18.47
C LYS A 174 14.09 13.28 -18.44
N LYS A 175 14.71 12.86 -17.34
CA LYS A 175 15.23 11.51 -17.15
C LYS A 175 14.11 10.48 -17.14
N LEU A 176 13.05 10.71 -16.39
CA LEU A 176 11.86 9.84 -16.32
C LEU A 176 11.18 9.65 -17.67
N LEU A 177 11.01 10.73 -18.43
CA LEU A 177 10.46 10.65 -19.78
C LEU A 177 11.33 9.80 -20.73
N ARG A 178 12.67 9.87 -20.58
CA ARG A 178 13.60 9.02 -21.35
C ARG A 178 13.50 7.55 -20.93
N ILE A 179 13.44 7.26 -19.63
CA ILE A 179 13.30 5.87 -19.13
C ILE A 179 11.97 5.30 -19.63
N LYS A 180 10.88 6.07 -19.53
CA LYS A 180 9.57 5.65 -20.06
C LYS A 180 9.64 5.37 -21.57
N ALA A 181 10.22 6.28 -22.37
CA ALA A 181 10.36 6.08 -23.80
C ALA A 181 11.21 4.84 -24.14
N ALA A 182 12.30 4.61 -23.41
CA ALA A 182 13.13 3.41 -23.57
C ALA A 182 12.34 2.13 -23.22
N SER A 183 11.53 2.16 -22.16
CA SER A 183 10.66 1.04 -21.78
C SER A 183 9.57 0.78 -22.84
N ASP A 184 8.97 1.83 -23.40
CA ASP A 184 7.97 1.70 -24.46
C ASP A 184 8.59 1.11 -25.76
N ILE A 185 9.81 1.54 -26.13
CA ILE A 185 10.57 0.97 -27.26
C ILE A 185 10.89 -0.51 -27.00
N TYR A 186 11.34 -0.84 -25.81
CA TYR A 186 11.62 -2.23 -25.43
C TYR A 186 10.36 -3.09 -25.50
N ALA A 187 9.22 -2.57 -25.06
CA ALA A 187 7.93 -3.25 -25.17
C ALA A 187 7.53 -3.48 -26.63
N ALA A 188 7.71 -2.49 -27.50
CA ALA A 188 7.45 -2.63 -28.94
C ALA A 188 8.35 -3.71 -29.58
N ILE A 189 9.66 -3.69 -29.27
CA ILE A 189 10.59 -4.72 -29.75
C ILE A 189 10.19 -6.12 -29.26
N THR A 190 9.86 -6.27 -27.99
CA THR A 190 9.40 -7.53 -27.39
C THR A 190 8.15 -8.04 -28.11
N GLY A 191 7.18 -7.17 -28.37
CA GLY A 191 5.97 -7.51 -29.12
C GLY A 191 6.26 -7.93 -30.58
N ILE A 192 7.14 -7.20 -31.28
CA ILE A 192 7.55 -7.54 -32.65
C ILE A 192 8.25 -8.91 -32.67
N CYS A 193 9.15 -9.18 -31.72
CA CYS A 193 9.80 -10.48 -31.59
C CYS A 193 8.77 -11.61 -31.38
N GLY A 194 7.80 -11.41 -30.50
CA GLY A 194 6.72 -12.36 -30.25
C GLY A 194 5.86 -12.61 -31.50
N CYS A 195 5.45 -11.53 -32.19
CA CYS A 195 4.67 -11.63 -33.42
C CYS A 195 5.43 -12.35 -34.54
N ALA A 196 6.70 -12.01 -34.75
CA ALA A 196 7.54 -12.66 -35.76
C ALA A 196 7.76 -14.14 -35.45
N ALA A 197 7.99 -14.49 -34.17
CA ALA A 197 8.17 -15.86 -33.76
C ALA A 197 6.86 -16.69 -33.91
N ALA A 198 5.69 -16.13 -33.58
CA ALA A 198 4.40 -16.78 -33.83
C ALA A 198 4.15 -17.02 -35.32
N PHE A 199 4.45 -16.01 -36.16
CA PHE A 199 4.29 -16.13 -37.61
C PHE A 199 5.22 -17.16 -38.24
N LEU A 200 6.46 -17.29 -37.74
CA LEU A 200 7.44 -18.26 -38.25
C LEU A 200 7.30 -19.65 -37.64
N SER A 201 6.54 -19.83 -36.56
CA SER A 201 6.39 -21.11 -35.85
C SER A 201 5.90 -22.28 -36.74
N PRO A 202 5.01 -22.08 -37.74
CA PRO A 202 4.59 -23.20 -38.61
C PRO A 202 5.73 -23.85 -39.40
N CYS A 203 6.82 -23.12 -39.65
CA CYS A 203 7.97 -23.67 -40.38
C CYS A 203 8.70 -24.79 -39.60
N ILE A 204 8.46 -24.90 -38.31
CA ILE A 204 9.05 -25.89 -37.40
C ILE A 204 8.03 -26.90 -36.89
N ILE A 205 6.84 -27.00 -37.53
CA ILE A 205 5.74 -27.88 -37.09
C ILE A 205 6.13 -29.38 -37.04
N MET A 206 7.13 -29.76 -37.82
CA MET A 206 7.67 -31.11 -37.81
C MET A 206 8.38 -31.47 -36.51
N ILE A 207 8.83 -30.42 -35.73
CA ILE A 207 9.45 -30.59 -34.43
C ILE A 207 8.38 -30.19 -33.38
N LYS A 208 7.38 -31.03 -33.18
CA LYS A 208 6.17 -30.76 -32.37
C LYS A 208 6.44 -30.11 -31.01
N PRO A 209 7.35 -30.62 -30.14
CA PRO A 209 7.57 -30.01 -28.82
C PRO A 209 8.12 -28.61 -28.94
N VAL A 210 9.06 -28.34 -29.85
CA VAL A 210 9.65 -27.00 -30.08
C VAL A 210 8.60 -26.05 -30.64
N TYR A 211 7.75 -26.52 -31.55
CA TYR A 211 6.66 -25.70 -32.08
C TYR A 211 5.71 -25.19 -31.01
N HIS A 212 5.24 -26.04 -30.09
CA HIS A 212 4.35 -25.63 -29.02
C HIS A 212 5.04 -24.67 -28.03
N LEU A 213 6.31 -24.93 -27.72
CA LEU A 213 7.11 -24.03 -26.87
C LEU A 213 7.25 -22.66 -27.50
N VAL A 214 7.55 -22.60 -28.80
CA VAL A 214 7.68 -21.31 -29.53
C VAL A 214 6.36 -20.54 -29.51
N ILE A 215 5.23 -21.20 -29.70
CA ILE A 215 3.91 -20.56 -29.64
C ILE A 215 3.65 -20.01 -28.21
N ALA A 216 3.91 -20.80 -27.16
CA ALA A 216 3.69 -20.40 -25.80
C ALA A 216 4.57 -19.18 -25.41
N LEU A 217 5.84 -19.20 -25.79
CA LEU A 217 6.76 -18.09 -25.54
C LEU A 217 6.39 -16.86 -26.37
N SER A 218 5.98 -17.04 -27.63
CA SER A 218 5.47 -15.94 -28.46
C SER A 218 4.25 -15.27 -27.85
N PHE A 219 3.32 -16.06 -27.32
CA PHE A 219 2.15 -15.54 -26.60
C PHE A 219 2.56 -14.71 -25.38
N ILE A 220 3.52 -15.18 -24.57
CA ILE A 220 4.03 -14.44 -23.40
C ILE A 220 4.64 -13.11 -23.84
N LEU A 221 5.45 -13.08 -24.89
CA LEU A 221 6.06 -11.84 -25.40
C LEU A 221 5.00 -10.87 -25.92
N ILE A 222 4.00 -11.35 -26.66
CA ILE A 222 2.88 -10.53 -27.15
C ILE A 222 2.07 -9.97 -25.97
N LEU A 223 1.72 -10.82 -25.02
CA LEU A 223 0.96 -10.42 -23.83
C LEU A 223 1.72 -9.36 -23.02
N SER A 224 3.04 -9.57 -22.83
CA SER A 224 3.91 -8.64 -22.14
C SER A 224 3.90 -7.26 -22.81
N ALA A 225 4.06 -7.22 -24.13
CA ALA A 225 4.01 -5.97 -24.87
C ALA A 225 2.63 -5.30 -24.81
N LEU A 226 1.55 -6.06 -24.97
CA LEU A 226 0.19 -5.53 -24.90
C LEU A 226 -0.14 -4.98 -23.51
N SER A 227 0.28 -5.66 -22.43
CA SER A 227 0.07 -5.20 -21.06
C SER A 227 0.72 -3.83 -20.78
N ARG A 228 1.76 -3.49 -21.56
CA ARG A 228 2.45 -2.22 -21.46
C ARG A 228 1.78 -1.12 -22.29
N ILE A 229 1.37 -1.45 -23.51
CA ILE A 229 0.83 -0.50 -24.49
C ILE A 229 -0.64 -0.17 -24.20
N ILE A 230 -1.43 -1.20 -23.85
CA ILE A 230 -2.85 -1.03 -23.61
C ILE A 230 -3.06 -0.68 -22.13
N PRO A 231 -3.58 0.52 -21.82
CA PRO A 231 -3.94 0.85 -20.45
C PRO A 231 -5.13 -0.04 -20.03
N ILE A 232 -4.91 -0.86 -19.01
CA ILE A 232 -6.01 -1.49 -18.29
C ILE A 232 -6.71 -0.36 -17.55
N LYS A 233 -7.95 -0.04 -17.92
CA LYS A 233 -8.77 0.88 -17.16
C LYS A 233 -8.97 0.26 -15.77
N ARG A 234 -8.30 0.77 -14.77
CA ARG A 234 -8.80 0.73 -13.42
C ARG A 234 -9.56 2.04 -13.26
N ASP A 235 -10.80 1.96 -12.87
CA ASP A 235 -11.55 3.12 -12.44
C ASP A 235 -10.91 3.58 -11.14
N GLU A 236 -9.96 4.52 -11.22
CA GLU A 236 -9.22 5.08 -10.08
C GLU A 236 -10.17 5.80 -9.11
N PHE A 237 -11.34 6.18 -9.58
CA PHE A 237 -12.45 6.70 -8.82
C PHE A 237 -13.71 5.91 -9.19
N SER A 238 -13.80 4.67 -8.74
CA SER A 238 -15.06 3.92 -8.87
C SER A 238 -16.08 4.49 -7.88
N ASP A 239 -16.87 5.34 -8.37
CA ASP A 239 -18.29 5.62 -8.36
C ASP A 239 -19.15 5.25 -7.14
N SER A 240 -18.68 4.54 -6.12
CA SER A 240 -19.65 3.95 -5.22
C SER A 240 -19.71 4.55 -3.83
N HIS A 241 -18.63 5.18 -3.35
CA HIS A 241 -18.60 5.60 -1.95
C HIS A 241 -18.99 7.06 -1.71
N PHE A 242 -18.76 7.97 -2.67
CA PHE A 242 -19.04 9.39 -2.49
C PHE A 242 -20.12 9.90 -3.42
N PRO A 243 -21.08 10.74 -2.96
CA PRO A 243 -22.14 11.29 -3.80
C PRO A 243 -21.59 12.31 -4.80
N GLU A 244 -22.07 12.26 -6.02
CA GLU A 244 -21.81 13.30 -7.03
C GLU A 244 -22.73 14.50 -6.80
N LEU A 245 -22.15 15.69 -6.75
CA LEU A 245 -22.83 16.97 -6.62
C LEU A 245 -23.07 17.53 -8.04
N THR A 246 -24.17 17.11 -8.66
CA THR A 246 -24.48 17.41 -10.09
C THR A 246 -24.77 18.87 -10.31
N PRO A 247 -24.51 19.43 -11.53
CA PRO A 247 -24.80 20.82 -11.83
C PRO A 247 -26.29 21.20 -11.74
N ASP A 248 -27.21 20.25 -11.99
CA ASP A 248 -28.64 20.49 -11.89
C ASP A 248 -29.12 20.68 -10.44
N GLU A 249 -28.44 20.03 -9.50
CA GLU A 249 -28.81 20.07 -8.07
C GLU A 249 -27.97 21.05 -7.25
N TYR A 250 -26.75 21.38 -7.73
CA TYR A 250 -25.73 22.23 -7.07
C TYR A 250 -25.17 23.25 -8.06
N PRO A 251 -26.00 24.14 -8.64
CA PRO A 251 -25.59 25.07 -9.70
C PRO A 251 -24.52 26.08 -9.25
N GLU A 252 -24.60 26.61 -8.01
CA GLU A 252 -23.67 27.65 -7.53
C GLU A 252 -22.27 27.02 -7.30
N LEU A 253 -22.20 25.85 -6.68
CA LEU A 253 -20.94 25.14 -6.43
C LEU A 253 -20.27 24.74 -7.77
N ASN A 254 -21.05 24.24 -8.71
CA ASN A 254 -20.54 23.88 -10.04
C ASN A 254 -20.11 25.13 -10.82
N ALA A 255 -20.86 26.25 -10.75
CA ALA A 255 -20.45 27.50 -11.36
C ALA A 255 -19.15 28.04 -10.80
N LEU A 256 -18.94 27.90 -9.48
CA LEU A 256 -17.69 28.29 -8.80
C LEU A 256 -16.51 27.47 -9.33
N ALA A 257 -16.68 26.14 -9.44
CA ALA A 257 -15.64 25.22 -9.96
C ALA A 257 -15.34 25.48 -11.45
N VAL A 258 -16.36 25.73 -12.28
CA VAL A 258 -16.20 26.09 -13.70
C VAL A 258 -15.42 27.39 -13.83
N ARG A 259 -15.78 28.42 -13.05
CA ARG A 259 -15.08 29.72 -13.01
C ARG A 259 -13.59 29.55 -12.65
N ALA A 260 -13.27 28.69 -11.67
CA ALA A 260 -11.90 28.38 -11.30
C ALA A 260 -11.14 27.66 -12.41
N ALA A 261 -11.74 26.64 -13.01
CA ALA A 261 -11.16 25.89 -14.11
C ALA A 261 -10.87 26.76 -15.33
N GLU A 262 -11.82 27.61 -15.75
CA GLU A 262 -11.64 28.54 -16.85
C GLU A 262 -10.51 29.54 -16.59
N LYS A 263 -10.41 30.06 -15.37
CA LYS A 263 -9.36 30.99 -14.94
C LYS A 263 -7.96 30.37 -15.10
N ILE A 264 -7.83 29.08 -14.83
CA ILE A 264 -6.58 28.30 -14.96
C ILE A 264 -6.36 27.81 -16.40
N GLY A 265 -7.40 27.79 -17.24
CA GLY A 265 -7.36 27.27 -18.62
C GLY A 265 -7.65 25.76 -18.71
N CYS A 266 -8.34 25.21 -17.75
CA CYS A 266 -8.82 23.84 -17.74
C CYS A 266 -10.20 23.75 -18.42
N HIS A 267 -10.36 22.92 -19.46
CA HIS A 267 -11.56 22.95 -20.33
C HIS A 267 -12.30 21.62 -20.46
N LYS A 268 -11.93 20.60 -19.67
CA LYS A 268 -12.66 19.33 -19.64
C LYS A 268 -13.94 19.46 -18.80
N LYS A 269 -14.85 18.51 -18.95
CA LYS A 269 -16.02 18.38 -18.08
C LYS A 269 -15.59 18.25 -16.63
N ILE A 270 -16.30 18.89 -15.71
CA ILE A 270 -16.05 18.81 -14.26
C ILE A 270 -17.13 17.95 -13.63
N ARG A 271 -16.74 17.06 -12.72
CA ARG A 271 -17.61 16.33 -11.82
C ARG A 271 -17.13 16.62 -10.39
N ILE A 272 -18.05 16.89 -9.49
CA ILE A 272 -17.75 17.21 -8.08
C ILE A 272 -18.29 16.08 -7.20
N PHE A 273 -17.50 15.62 -6.25
CA PHE A 273 -17.86 14.58 -5.29
C PHE A 273 -17.69 15.12 -3.87
N GLY A 274 -18.70 14.88 -3.03
CA GLY A 274 -18.64 15.23 -1.61
C GLY A 274 -17.96 14.13 -0.80
N THR A 275 -16.94 14.49 0.00
CA THR A 275 -16.17 13.57 0.84
C THR A 275 -16.22 13.97 2.32
N ILE A 276 -15.80 13.07 3.21
CA ILE A 276 -15.63 13.37 4.62
C ILE A 276 -14.32 14.17 4.80
N GLY A 277 -14.26 15.01 5.84
CA GLY A 277 -13.06 15.73 6.25
C GLY A 277 -12.93 17.13 5.65
N CYS A 278 -11.76 17.73 5.86
CA CYS A 278 -11.43 19.11 5.49
C CYS A 278 -10.32 19.15 4.43
N ASN A 279 -10.51 18.45 3.33
CA ASN A 279 -9.55 18.44 2.23
C ASN A 279 -10.24 18.65 0.90
N ALA A 280 -9.49 19.12 -0.11
CA ALA A 280 -9.89 19.16 -1.49
C ALA A 280 -8.90 18.38 -2.35
N GLY A 281 -9.34 17.89 -3.48
CA GLY A 281 -8.47 17.15 -4.40
C GLY A 281 -9.03 17.15 -5.81
N ILE A 282 -8.13 17.03 -6.79
CA ILE A 282 -8.51 16.92 -8.19
C ILE A 282 -7.79 15.75 -8.87
N CYS A 283 -8.55 15.00 -9.64
CA CYS A 283 -8.01 13.98 -10.53
C CYS A 283 -8.33 14.32 -11.99
N GLU A 284 -7.29 14.28 -12.83
CA GLU A 284 -7.48 14.48 -14.27
C GLU A 284 -7.74 13.13 -14.96
N GLU A 285 -8.94 12.93 -15.47
CA GLU A 285 -9.29 11.82 -16.34
C GLU A 285 -9.12 12.19 -17.83
N ARG A 286 -9.38 11.22 -18.72
CA ARG A 286 -9.21 11.44 -20.15
C ARG A 286 -10.12 12.54 -20.69
N THR A 287 -11.38 12.60 -20.26
CA THR A 287 -12.42 13.49 -20.78
C THR A 287 -12.96 14.47 -19.75
N GLU A 288 -12.62 14.29 -18.47
CA GLU A 288 -13.19 15.04 -17.36
C GLU A 288 -12.19 15.29 -16.25
N TYR A 289 -12.53 16.17 -15.32
CA TYR A 289 -11.87 16.39 -14.04
C TYR A 289 -12.83 15.92 -12.95
N SER A 290 -12.34 15.09 -12.03
CA SER A 290 -13.05 14.67 -10.83
C SER A 290 -12.52 15.50 -9.66
N VAL A 291 -13.33 16.38 -9.10
CA VAL A 291 -13.02 17.25 -7.96
C VAL A 291 -13.65 16.66 -6.72
N GLN A 292 -12.87 16.47 -5.68
CA GLN A 292 -13.34 16.05 -4.37
C GLN A 292 -13.37 17.25 -3.43
N LEU A 293 -14.44 17.39 -2.68
CA LEU A 293 -14.61 18.46 -1.70
C LEU A 293 -15.06 17.86 -0.36
N GLY A 294 -14.28 18.08 0.68
CA GLY A 294 -14.60 17.70 2.04
C GLY A 294 -15.76 18.53 2.60
N MET A 295 -16.68 17.90 3.31
CA MET A 295 -17.83 18.60 3.86
C MET A 295 -17.42 19.62 4.94
N THR A 296 -16.47 19.28 5.79
CA THR A 296 -15.91 20.24 6.77
C THR A 296 -15.28 21.46 6.08
N LEU A 297 -14.60 21.24 4.95
CA LEU A 297 -14.06 22.34 4.13
C LEU A 297 -15.18 23.28 3.65
N LEU A 298 -16.30 22.71 3.22
CA LEU A 298 -17.45 23.49 2.74
C LEU A 298 -18.10 24.34 3.84
N THR A 299 -17.99 23.94 5.10
CA THR A 299 -18.49 24.75 6.24
C THR A 299 -17.51 25.85 6.63
N LEU A 300 -16.22 25.52 6.72
CA LEU A 300 -15.18 26.44 7.22
C LEU A 300 -14.87 27.58 6.26
N LEU A 301 -14.90 27.37 4.94
CA LEU A 301 -14.48 28.35 3.94
C LEU A 301 -15.60 29.27 3.51
N SER A 302 -15.29 30.56 3.35
CA SER A 302 -16.13 31.50 2.62
C SER A 302 -16.13 31.21 1.11
N GLU A 303 -17.00 31.86 0.34
CA GLU A 303 -17.08 31.66 -1.13
C GLU A 303 -15.75 31.98 -1.82
N ASP A 304 -15.10 33.08 -1.47
CA ASP A 304 -13.83 33.46 -2.07
C ASP A 304 -12.65 32.58 -1.64
N GLU A 305 -12.68 32.06 -0.41
CA GLU A 305 -11.71 31.07 0.07
C GLU A 305 -11.88 29.73 -0.63
N LEU A 306 -13.11 29.24 -0.77
CA LEU A 306 -13.40 28.03 -1.53
C LEU A 306 -12.98 28.20 -3.00
N TYR A 307 -13.24 29.38 -3.58
CA TYR A 307 -12.77 29.70 -4.93
C TYR A 307 -11.24 29.66 -5.03
N ALA A 308 -10.53 30.20 -4.02
CA ALA A 308 -9.07 30.14 -3.98
C ALA A 308 -8.56 28.69 -3.88
N VAL A 309 -9.17 27.85 -3.06
CA VAL A 309 -8.83 26.42 -2.98
C VAL A 309 -9.10 25.72 -4.31
N LEU A 310 -10.20 25.98 -4.97
CA LEU A 310 -10.47 25.43 -6.30
C LEU A 310 -9.43 25.87 -7.35
N LEU A 311 -8.97 27.12 -7.29
CA LEU A 311 -7.87 27.60 -8.15
C LEU A 311 -6.56 26.83 -7.88
N HIS A 312 -6.27 26.53 -6.62
CA HIS A 312 -5.13 25.71 -6.22
C HIS A 312 -5.21 24.31 -6.84
N GLU A 313 -6.34 23.64 -6.66
CA GLU A 313 -6.54 22.28 -7.18
C GLU A 313 -6.45 22.24 -8.71
N PHE A 314 -7.13 23.16 -9.40
CA PHE A 314 -7.03 23.21 -10.87
C PHE A 314 -5.62 23.57 -11.36
N ALA A 315 -4.79 24.27 -10.57
CA ALA A 315 -3.43 24.57 -10.94
C ALA A 315 -2.54 23.31 -11.01
N HIS A 316 -2.82 22.29 -10.21
CA HIS A 316 -2.11 21.01 -10.28
C HIS A 316 -2.32 20.28 -11.62
N VAL A 317 -3.46 20.49 -12.28
CA VAL A 317 -3.83 19.88 -13.57
C VAL A 317 -3.84 20.90 -14.73
N ALA A 318 -3.22 22.06 -14.54
CA ALA A 318 -3.18 23.15 -15.52
C ALA A 318 -2.52 22.71 -16.85
N PRO A 319 -2.91 23.31 -18.00
CA PRO A 319 -2.19 23.10 -19.25
C PRO A 319 -0.72 23.52 -19.11
N GLY A 320 0.20 22.60 -19.21
CA GLY A 320 1.64 22.80 -18.97
C GLY A 320 2.21 21.85 -17.93
N THR A 321 1.41 21.38 -16.98
CA THR A 321 1.80 20.31 -16.04
C THR A 321 1.62 18.91 -16.64
N HIS A 322 1.08 18.81 -17.85
CA HIS A 322 0.74 17.56 -18.53
C HIS A 322 1.86 16.52 -18.60
N LEU A 323 3.13 16.95 -18.68
CA LEU A 323 4.26 16.01 -18.64
C LEU A 323 4.49 15.44 -17.24
N ALA A 324 4.37 16.25 -16.21
CA ALA A 324 4.44 15.83 -14.82
C ALA A 324 3.29 14.87 -14.50
N TYR A 325 2.07 15.20 -14.89
CA TYR A 325 0.90 14.35 -14.77
C TYR A 325 1.11 12.97 -15.42
N LYS A 326 1.62 12.92 -16.66
CA LYS A 326 1.95 11.65 -17.34
C LYS A 326 2.96 10.80 -16.58
N VAL A 327 3.94 11.45 -15.99
CA VAL A 327 5.00 10.77 -15.21
C VAL A 327 4.39 10.21 -13.93
N ASN A 328 3.62 10.99 -13.17
CA ASN A 328 2.96 10.57 -11.93
C ASN A 328 1.95 9.44 -12.19
N ARG A 329 1.12 9.56 -13.22
CA ARG A 329 0.17 8.52 -13.62
C ARG A 329 0.86 7.21 -14.02
N TYR A 330 2.01 7.29 -14.66
CA TYR A 330 2.78 6.10 -14.99
C TYR A 330 3.37 5.44 -13.75
N ALA A 331 3.86 6.22 -12.78
CA ALA A 331 4.34 5.72 -11.50
C ALA A 331 3.21 5.03 -10.69
N ALA A 332 2.05 5.66 -10.60
CA ALA A 332 0.86 5.08 -9.95
C ALA A 332 0.49 3.73 -10.58
N LYS A 333 0.53 3.63 -11.92
CA LYS A 333 0.30 2.37 -12.64
C LYS A 333 1.30 1.28 -12.26
N LEU A 334 2.54 1.62 -11.94
CA LEU A 334 3.54 0.65 -11.49
C LEU A 334 3.29 0.18 -10.05
N GLY A 335 2.85 1.07 -9.16
CA GLY A 335 2.56 0.78 -7.75
C GLY A 335 1.35 -0.12 -7.51
N THR A 336 0.33 -0.09 -8.40
CA THR A 336 -0.91 -0.88 -8.26
C THR A 336 -0.78 -2.34 -8.75
N ALA A 337 0.44 -2.86 -8.89
CA ALA A 337 0.71 -4.18 -9.49
C ALA A 337 0.41 -5.41 -8.61
N SER A 338 0.01 -5.21 -7.33
CA SER A 338 -0.16 -6.31 -6.36
C SER A 338 -1.37 -7.22 -6.60
N ASP A 339 -2.41 -6.74 -7.30
CA ASP A 339 -3.68 -7.46 -7.49
C ASP A 339 -3.82 -8.15 -8.85
N ASP A 340 -2.72 -8.33 -9.57
CA ASP A 340 -2.75 -8.89 -10.92
C ASP A 340 -2.85 -10.41 -10.93
N SER A 341 -3.52 -10.94 -11.95
CA SER A 341 -3.49 -12.37 -12.24
C SER A 341 -2.04 -12.85 -12.42
N VAL A 342 -1.75 -14.11 -12.02
CA VAL A 342 -0.42 -14.74 -12.15
C VAL A 342 0.17 -14.56 -13.56
N LEU A 343 -0.68 -14.66 -14.60
CA LEU A 343 -0.24 -14.50 -15.99
C LEU A 343 0.24 -13.08 -16.29
N LEU A 344 -0.46 -12.08 -15.78
CA LEU A 344 -0.09 -10.67 -15.95
C LEU A 344 1.16 -10.32 -15.13
N SER A 345 1.29 -10.89 -13.93
CA SER A 345 2.50 -10.78 -13.12
C SER A 345 3.73 -11.34 -13.84
N VAL A 346 3.61 -12.53 -14.48
CA VAL A 346 4.71 -13.08 -15.30
C VAL A 346 5.03 -12.18 -16.49
N ALA A 347 4.02 -11.66 -17.18
CA ALA A 347 4.22 -10.75 -18.31
C ALA A 347 4.97 -9.47 -17.90
N ARG A 348 4.71 -8.93 -16.71
CA ARG A 348 5.37 -7.74 -16.17
C ARG A 348 6.84 -7.96 -15.78
N GLN A 349 7.24 -9.20 -15.44
CA GLN A 349 8.65 -9.49 -15.12
C GLN A 349 9.61 -9.15 -16.26
N MET A 350 9.11 -9.08 -17.50
CA MET A 350 9.90 -8.65 -18.66
C MET A 350 10.40 -7.20 -18.53
N PHE A 351 9.71 -6.37 -17.73
CA PHE A 351 9.99 -4.93 -17.59
C PHE A 351 10.51 -4.55 -16.20
N LEU A 352 10.85 -5.51 -15.36
CA LEU A 352 11.21 -5.28 -13.95
C LEU A 352 12.33 -4.23 -13.80
N LEU A 353 13.39 -4.31 -14.62
CA LEU A 353 14.51 -3.37 -14.53
C LEU A 353 14.12 -1.91 -14.86
N PRO A 354 13.53 -1.61 -16.03
CA PRO A 354 13.13 -0.24 -16.31
C PRO A 354 12.08 0.29 -15.34
N ASP A 355 11.20 -0.57 -14.82
CA ASP A 355 10.17 -0.19 -13.86
C ASP A 355 10.77 0.17 -12.49
N SER A 356 11.70 -0.64 -11.98
CA SER A 356 12.40 -0.35 -10.72
C SER A 356 13.22 0.94 -10.80
N ILE A 357 13.96 1.14 -11.89
CA ILE A 357 14.71 2.40 -12.12
C ILE A 357 13.74 3.58 -12.21
N TYR A 358 12.60 3.40 -12.88
CA TYR A 358 11.60 4.46 -13.01
C TYR A 358 11.01 4.82 -11.65
N SER A 359 10.60 3.84 -10.86
CA SER A 359 10.00 4.05 -9.53
C SER A 359 10.95 4.80 -8.60
N PHE A 360 12.22 4.44 -8.58
CA PHE A 360 13.23 5.16 -7.79
C PHE A 360 13.45 6.60 -8.27
N GLU A 361 13.63 6.80 -9.58
CA GLU A 361 13.80 8.16 -10.14
C GLU A 361 12.54 9.00 -9.97
N HIS A 362 11.35 8.36 -9.96
CA HIS A 362 10.09 9.05 -9.68
C HIS A 362 10.01 9.50 -8.21
N LEU A 363 10.44 8.66 -7.26
CA LEU A 363 10.53 9.07 -5.85
C LEU A 363 11.37 10.35 -5.70
N LEU A 364 12.55 10.38 -6.32
CA LEU A 364 13.42 11.56 -6.29
C LEU A 364 12.81 12.78 -7.00
N TYR A 365 12.08 12.55 -8.09
CA TYR A 365 11.37 13.60 -8.80
C TYR A 365 10.22 14.17 -7.99
N SER A 366 9.35 13.34 -7.44
CA SER A 366 8.20 13.78 -6.65
C SER A 366 8.66 14.59 -5.43
N TYR A 367 9.72 14.13 -4.77
CA TYR A 367 10.34 14.83 -3.66
C TYR A 367 10.89 16.22 -4.06
N ALA A 368 11.58 16.31 -5.21
CA ALA A 368 12.13 17.57 -5.71
C ALA A 368 11.07 18.54 -6.25
N SER A 369 9.97 18.01 -6.79
CA SER A 369 8.95 18.81 -7.47
C SER A 369 7.78 19.25 -6.57
N SER A 370 7.57 18.61 -5.40
CA SER A 370 6.42 18.88 -4.53
C SER A 370 6.34 20.36 -4.14
N VAL A 371 7.41 20.92 -3.57
CA VAL A 371 7.45 22.32 -3.12
C VAL A 371 7.20 23.31 -4.26
N ILE A 372 7.73 23.02 -5.47
CA ILE A 372 7.52 23.87 -6.64
C ILE A 372 6.07 23.80 -7.10
N SER A 373 5.50 22.60 -7.15
CA SER A 373 4.09 22.39 -7.52
C SER A 373 3.16 23.17 -6.60
N GLU A 374 3.35 23.03 -5.30
CA GLU A 374 2.58 23.73 -4.27
C GLU A 374 2.73 25.24 -4.39
N SER A 375 3.97 25.75 -4.52
CA SER A 375 4.22 27.18 -4.69
C SER A 375 3.55 27.78 -5.92
N ASN A 376 3.44 27.01 -7.01
CA ASN A 376 2.73 27.45 -8.22
C ASN A 376 1.21 27.42 -8.02
N ALA A 377 0.69 26.41 -7.32
CA ALA A 377 -0.72 26.31 -6.98
C ALA A 377 -1.16 27.44 -6.04
N ASP A 378 -0.33 27.76 -5.04
CA ASP A 378 -0.56 28.91 -4.14
C ASP A 378 -0.60 30.26 -4.90
N ARG A 379 0.31 30.46 -5.86
CA ARG A 379 0.26 31.64 -6.72
C ARG A 379 -1.01 31.71 -7.54
N ALA A 380 -1.54 30.59 -7.99
CA ALA A 380 -2.79 30.52 -8.73
C ALA A 380 -4.00 30.96 -7.85
N MET A 381 -3.95 30.67 -6.53
CA MET A 381 -4.96 31.15 -5.58
C MET A 381 -5.15 32.68 -5.61
N LEU A 382 -4.10 33.44 -5.92
CA LEU A 382 -4.16 34.91 -6.05
C LEU A 382 -5.15 35.34 -7.16
N GLY A 383 -5.56 34.44 -8.02
CA GLY A 383 -6.64 34.66 -8.97
C GLY A 383 -8.01 35.00 -8.35
N CYS A 384 -8.20 34.76 -7.03
CA CYS A 384 -9.36 35.21 -6.27
C CYS A 384 -9.37 36.73 -6.01
N GLY A 385 -8.24 37.42 -6.22
CA GLY A 385 -8.14 38.88 -6.12
C GLY A 385 -7.71 39.43 -4.76
N SER A 386 -7.53 38.61 -3.72
CA SER A 386 -7.07 39.05 -2.39
C SER A 386 -6.07 38.08 -1.80
N LYS A 387 -4.91 38.60 -1.39
CA LYS A 387 -3.89 37.85 -0.66
C LYS A 387 -4.35 37.45 0.73
N GLU A 388 -5.12 38.33 1.39
CA GLU A 388 -5.65 38.11 2.72
C GLU A 388 -6.59 36.92 2.75
N ARG A 389 -7.44 36.78 1.72
CA ARG A 389 -8.35 35.63 1.56
C ARG A 389 -7.63 34.34 1.27
N VAL A 390 -6.56 34.39 0.45
CA VAL A 390 -5.70 33.23 0.25
C VAL A 390 -5.04 32.79 1.54
N ALA A 391 -4.51 33.76 2.31
CA ALA A 391 -3.92 33.47 3.61
C ALA A 391 -4.93 32.87 4.59
N SER A 392 -6.15 33.41 4.62
CA SER A 392 -7.24 32.89 5.44
C SER A 392 -7.62 31.47 5.08
N ALA A 393 -7.75 31.14 3.78
CA ALA A 393 -8.01 29.78 3.32
C ALA A 393 -6.91 28.81 3.78
N LEU A 394 -5.65 29.18 3.57
CA LEU A 394 -4.50 28.35 4.00
C LEU A 394 -4.43 28.15 5.51
N LEU A 395 -4.78 29.18 6.28
CA LEU A 395 -4.87 29.11 7.76
C LEU A 395 -5.97 28.13 8.19
N LYS A 396 -7.15 28.22 7.57
CA LYS A 396 -8.28 27.34 7.93
C LYS A 396 -7.98 25.86 7.60
N LEU A 397 -7.30 25.58 6.49
CA LEU A 397 -6.79 24.23 6.18
C LEU A 397 -5.79 23.77 7.23
N TYR A 398 -4.83 24.62 7.59
CA TYR A 398 -3.85 24.31 8.63
C TYR A 398 -4.51 24.04 9.99
N TYR A 399 -5.55 24.79 10.35
CA TYR A 399 -6.28 24.52 11.60
C TYR A 399 -6.96 23.17 11.60
N SER A 400 -7.43 22.69 10.46
CA SER A 400 -7.99 21.36 10.35
C SER A 400 -6.95 20.26 10.54
N ASP A 401 -5.75 20.45 9.97
CA ASP A 401 -4.63 19.50 10.18
C ASP A 401 -4.21 19.47 11.67
N MET A 402 -4.24 20.63 12.34
CA MET A 402 -3.93 20.73 13.77
C MET A 402 -5.02 20.13 14.66
N ASP A 403 -6.30 20.25 14.25
CA ASP A 403 -7.43 19.60 14.91
C ASP A 403 -7.32 18.07 14.85
N GLU A 404 -6.97 17.54 13.69
CA GLU A 404 -6.74 16.09 13.48
C GLU A 404 -5.59 15.60 14.36
N TRP A 405 -4.49 16.36 14.49
CA TRP A 405 -3.37 16.02 15.36
C TRP A 405 -3.78 15.96 16.86
N GLU A 406 -4.55 16.95 17.35
CA GLU A 406 -4.99 16.97 18.75
C GLU A 406 -6.12 15.98 19.05
N ASP A 407 -6.86 15.47 18.05
CA ASP A 407 -8.03 14.61 18.27
C ASP A 407 -7.67 13.32 19.01
N ASP A 408 -6.50 12.76 18.76
CA ASP A 408 -6.02 11.54 19.39
C ASP A 408 -5.81 11.66 20.91
N ALA A 409 -5.61 12.89 21.42
CA ALA A 409 -5.42 13.15 22.85
C ALA A 409 -6.66 13.71 23.54
N ARG A 410 -7.75 13.97 22.79
CA ARG A 410 -8.93 14.61 23.36
C ARG A 410 -9.79 13.63 24.14
N GLU A 411 -10.16 14.03 25.36
CA GLU A 411 -11.30 13.43 26.06
C GLU A 411 -12.57 13.72 25.26
N GLY A 412 -13.42 12.73 25.04
CA GLY A 412 -14.63 12.96 24.27
C GLY A 412 -15.57 11.77 24.20
N ASN A 413 -16.73 12.01 23.63
CA ASN A 413 -17.74 10.96 23.47
C ASN A 413 -17.35 10.03 22.31
N ASN A 414 -17.51 8.75 22.52
CA ASN A 414 -17.39 7.78 21.43
C ASN A 414 -18.61 7.89 20.52
N SER A 415 -18.41 7.96 19.22
CA SER A 415 -19.51 8.00 18.24
C SER A 415 -20.46 6.79 18.32
N TYR A 416 -20.04 5.69 18.96
CA TYR A 416 -20.82 4.47 19.20
C TYR A 416 -21.49 4.42 20.57
N GLU A 417 -21.49 5.51 21.33
CA GLU A 417 -22.16 5.59 22.64
C GLU A 417 -23.67 5.43 22.52
N HIS A 418 -24.26 5.97 21.48
CA HIS A 418 -25.70 5.92 21.21
C HIS A 418 -26.18 4.52 20.84
N GLU A 419 -27.40 4.16 21.24
CA GLU A 419 -28.01 2.85 20.92
C GLU A 419 -28.24 2.69 19.41
N GLU A 420 -28.60 3.80 18.74
CA GLU A 420 -28.74 3.89 17.28
C GLU A 420 -27.81 4.98 16.76
N LEU A 421 -27.36 4.84 15.51
CA LEU A 421 -26.55 5.88 14.85
C LEU A 421 -27.37 7.20 14.80
N PRO A 422 -26.86 8.31 15.36
CA PRO A 422 -27.57 9.59 15.26
C PRO A 422 -27.74 10.02 13.80
N HIS A 423 -28.92 10.55 13.48
CA HIS A 423 -29.21 11.00 12.12
C HIS A 423 -28.40 12.23 11.69
N ASP A 424 -27.84 12.96 12.64
CA ASP A 424 -27.04 14.17 12.45
C ASP A 424 -25.55 13.96 12.83
N PHE A 425 -25.09 12.72 12.78
CA PHE A 425 -23.74 12.37 13.26
C PHE A 425 -22.64 13.14 12.51
N LEU A 426 -22.75 13.33 11.19
CA LEU A 426 -21.77 14.05 10.39
C LEU A 426 -21.79 15.55 10.71
N ARG A 427 -22.96 16.15 10.81
CA ARG A 427 -23.10 17.57 11.21
C ARG A 427 -22.61 17.82 12.63
N SER A 428 -22.89 16.91 13.55
CA SER A 428 -22.39 16.99 14.93
C SER A 428 -20.86 16.93 14.98
N MET A 429 -20.26 16.02 14.21
CA MET A 429 -18.79 15.93 14.07
C MET A 429 -18.20 17.22 13.49
N ILE A 430 -18.77 17.75 12.41
CA ILE A 430 -18.32 19.02 11.81
C ILE A 430 -18.42 20.17 12.82
N ALA A 431 -19.53 20.27 13.56
CA ALA A 431 -19.74 21.33 14.55
C ALA A 431 -18.74 21.22 15.72
N GLU A 432 -18.37 20.02 16.12
CA GLU A 432 -17.33 19.79 17.15
C GLU A 432 -15.95 20.25 16.66
N THR A 433 -15.57 19.87 15.43
CA THR A 433 -14.35 20.35 14.76
C THR A 433 -14.31 21.88 14.68
N GLU A 434 -15.39 22.54 14.21
CA GLU A 434 -15.46 23.98 14.12
C GLU A 434 -15.31 24.67 15.49
N LYS A 435 -15.95 24.12 16.51
CA LYS A 435 -15.85 24.61 17.89
C LYS A 435 -14.41 24.54 18.38
N HIS A 436 -13.76 23.39 18.21
CA HIS A 436 -12.39 23.18 18.66
C HIS A 436 -11.40 24.09 17.91
N ILE A 437 -11.53 24.21 16.59
CA ILE A 437 -10.76 25.16 15.79
C ILE A 437 -10.87 26.59 16.37
N ASN A 438 -12.10 27.04 16.69
CA ASN A 438 -12.32 28.37 17.24
C ASN A 438 -11.69 28.58 18.63
N GLU A 439 -11.62 27.52 19.44
CA GLU A 439 -11.01 27.55 20.77
C GLU A 439 -9.46 27.55 20.69
N ARG A 440 -8.87 26.90 19.68
CA ARG A 440 -7.43 26.64 19.59
C ARG A 440 -6.65 27.50 18.60
N ARG A 441 -7.33 28.16 17.64
CA ARG A 441 -6.71 28.88 16.51
C ARG A 441 -5.59 29.83 16.87
N ASP A 442 -5.70 30.51 18.02
CA ASP A 442 -4.68 31.49 18.46
C ASP A 442 -3.38 30.78 18.89
N ALA A 443 -3.48 29.63 19.57
CA ALA A 443 -2.34 28.82 19.95
C ALA A 443 -1.68 28.19 18.67
N TRP A 444 -2.48 27.68 17.75
CA TRP A 444 -1.96 27.11 16.51
C TRP A 444 -1.30 28.14 15.58
N ASN A 445 -1.73 29.38 15.61
CA ASN A 445 -1.04 30.48 14.91
C ASN A 445 0.41 30.65 15.38
N GLU A 446 0.71 30.42 16.67
CA GLU A 446 2.09 30.50 17.18
C GLU A 446 2.92 29.32 16.60
N TYR A 447 2.35 28.12 16.53
CA TYR A 447 3.03 26.99 15.90
C TYR A 447 3.27 27.22 14.40
N ALA A 448 2.29 27.73 13.66
CA ALA A 448 2.45 28.08 12.25
C ALA A 448 3.63 29.00 11.95
N ARG A 449 4.02 29.86 12.91
CA ARG A 449 5.17 30.80 12.78
C ARG A 449 6.52 30.11 12.93
N VAL A 450 6.57 29.02 13.68
CA VAL A 450 7.83 28.35 14.04
C VAL A 450 8.01 27.01 13.34
N GLU A 451 6.99 26.51 12.69
CA GLU A 451 6.96 25.23 12.01
C GLU A 451 8.18 24.99 11.11
N ILE A 452 8.74 23.79 11.18
CA ILE A 452 9.87 23.32 10.37
C ILE A 452 9.36 22.33 9.32
N LEU A 453 9.85 22.45 8.09
CA LEU A 453 9.50 21.54 7.02
C LEU A 453 9.99 20.12 7.30
N ALA A 454 9.08 19.18 7.46
CA ALA A 454 9.41 17.77 7.63
C ALA A 454 10.07 17.18 6.37
N ASN A 455 10.93 16.16 6.54
CA ASN A 455 11.66 15.55 5.41
C ASN A 455 10.73 14.87 4.41
N ASN A 456 9.65 14.27 4.90
CA ASN A 456 8.63 13.55 4.12
C ASN A 456 7.43 14.45 3.74
N ALA A 457 7.42 15.74 4.12
CA ALA A 457 6.30 16.62 3.84
C ALA A 457 6.03 16.74 2.33
N THR A 458 4.78 16.58 1.95
CA THR A 458 4.29 16.76 0.58
C THR A 458 4.02 18.23 0.27
N HIS A 459 3.79 19.05 1.30
CA HIS A 459 3.51 20.47 1.19
C HIS A 459 4.58 21.31 1.92
N PRO A 460 4.85 22.56 1.48
CA PRO A 460 5.64 23.53 2.26
C PRO A 460 4.92 23.89 3.57
N THR A 461 5.67 24.34 4.57
CA THR A 461 5.05 24.84 5.80
C THR A 461 4.14 26.03 5.51
N LEU A 462 3.12 26.24 6.37
CA LEU A 462 2.21 27.39 6.21
C LEU A 462 3.01 28.70 6.15
N ARG A 463 4.01 28.87 7.01
CA ARG A 463 4.90 30.04 6.97
C ARG A 463 5.55 30.25 5.61
N MET A 464 6.14 29.21 5.02
CA MET A 464 6.77 29.30 3.71
C MET A 464 5.77 29.71 2.62
N ARG A 465 4.54 29.19 2.66
CA ARG A 465 3.44 29.52 1.74
C ARG A 465 3.04 30.99 1.88
N LEU A 466 2.83 31.48 3.12
CA LEU A 466 2.44 32.87 3.38
C LEU A 466 3.57 33.87 3.05
N ASP A 467 4.82 33.53 3.37
CA ASP A 467 6.00 34.35 3.03
C ASP A 467 6.15 34.49 1.50
N ALA A 468 5.95 33.39 0.76
CA ALA A 468 6.00 33.39 -0.71
C ALA A 468 4.89 34.25 -1.33
N LEU A 469 3.75 34.40 -0.68
CA LEU A 469 2.65 35.28 -1.08
C LEU A 469 2.85 36.72 -0.61
N GLY A 470 3.86 37.00 0.23
CA GLY A 470 4.13 38.31 0.82
C GLY A 470 3.05 38.72 1.85
N VAL A 471 2.53 37.76 2.59
CA VAL A 471 1.56 37.98 3.69
C VAL A 471 2.28 37.86 5.02
N THR A 472 2.12 38.88 5.88
CA THR A 472 2.76 38.92 7.19
C THR A 472 1.81 38.68 8.36
N GLY A 473 0.50 38.65 8.11
CA GLY A 473 -0.54 38.46 9.12
C GLY A 473 -1.10 37.04 9.15
N TYR A 474 -1.21 36.46 10.33
CA TYR A 474 -1.84 35.19 10.61
C TYR A 474 -3.25 35.45 11.18
N ARG A 475 -4.19 35.72 10.29
CA ARG A 475 -5.59 35.96 10.67
C ARG A 475 -6.54 35.39 9.65
N ALA A 476 -7.37 34.45 10.11
CA ALA A 476 -8.49 33.96 9.32
C ALA A 476 -9.57 35.04 9.17
N ASP A 477 -10.18 35.10 7.99
CA ASP A 477 -11.31 35.98 7.69
C ASP A 477 -12.63 35.25 8.03
N ASP A 478 -13.55 35.96 8.65
CA ASP A 478 -14.89 35.49 9.03
C ASP A 478 -15.95 35.83 7.94
N SER A 479 -15.54 36.07 6.69
CA SER A 479 -16.46 36.33 5.59
C SER A 479 -17.34 35.10 5.29
N SER A 480 -18.58 35.35 4.87
CA SER A 480 -19.59 34.32 4.59
C SER A 480 -19.70 33.95 3.12
N LYS A 481 -20.40 32.86 2.83
CA LYS A 481 -20.85 32.49 1.50
C LYS A 481 -22.09 33.31 1.08
N SER A 482 -22.40 33.33 -0.22
CA SER A 482 -23.71 33.74 -0.68
C SER A 482 -24.78 32.79 -0.12
N PRO A 483 -26.02 33.27 0.17
CA PRO A 483 -27.05 32.40 0.73
C PRO A 483 -27.39 31.20 -0.16
N ALA A 484 -27.24 31.34 -1.48
CA ALA A 484 -27.50 30.25 -2.42
C ALA A 484 -26.43 29.16 -2.31
N LEU A 485 -25.15 29.53 -2.30
CA LEU A 485 -24.05 28.59 -2.13
C LEU A 485 -24.07 27.92 -0.76
N ASP A 486 -24.39 28.67 0.30
CA ASP A 486 -24.51 28.14 1.64
C ASP A 486 -25.58 27.04 1.76
N ALA A 487 -26.77 27.31 1.15
CA ALA A 487 -27.81 26.31 1.07
C ALA A 487 -27.41 25.04 0.28
N GLU A 488 -26.61 25.20 -0.77
CA GLU A 488 -26.05 24.04 -1.51
C GLU A 488 -25.03 23.26 -0.69
N CYS A 489 -24.18 23.93 0.07
CA CYS A 489 -23.23 23.27 0.97
C CYS A 489 -23.96 22.46 2.06
N GLU A 490 -24.97 23.05 2.69
CA GLU A 490 -25.85 22.35 3.65
C GLU A 490 -26.51 21.10 3.02
N LYS A 491 -27.07 21.27 1.83
CA LYS A 491 -27.68 20.15 1.08
C LYS A 491 -26.67 19.05 0.75
N ALA A 492 -25.43 19.40 0.42
CA ALA A 492 -24.36 18.43 0.14
C ALA A 492 -23.97 17.62 1.38
N ILE A 493 -23.89 18.28 2.54
CA ILE A 493 -23.62 17.63 3.82
C ILE A 493 -24.75 16.63 4.15
N LEU A 494 -26.00 17.05 4.02
CA LEU A 494 -27.17 16.18 4.26
C LEU A 494 -27.20 14.97 3.31
N LEU A 495 -26.80 15.15 2.05
CA LEU A 495 -26.73 14.07 1.08
C LEU A 495 -25.66 13.04 1.46
N LEU A 496 -24.48 13.51 1.84
CA LEU A 496 -23.38 12.64 2.29
C LEU A 496 -23.74 11.94 3.60
N GLU A 497 -24.27 12.68 4.58
CA GLU A 497 -24.71 12.14 5.88
C GLU A 497 -25.72 11.01 5.68
N LYS A 498 -26.74 11.22 4.85
CA LYS A 498 -27.73 10.19 4.53
C LYS A 498 -27.08 8.96 3.89
N LYS A 499 -26.17 9.15 2.94
CA LYS A 499 -25.52 8.04 2.25
C LYS A 499 -24.68 7.21 3.22
N ILE A 500 -23.87 7.85 4.07
CA ILE A 500 -23.07 7.17 5.08
C ILE A 500 -23.95 6.49 6.11
N TYR A 501 -25.04 7.15 6.55
CA TYR A 501 -26.03 6.57 7.44
C TYR A 501 -26.61 5.27 6.88
N ASP A 502 -27.02 5.28 5.60
CA ASP A 502 -27.58 4.10 4.94
C ASP A 502 -26.55 2.97 4.79
N GLU A 503 -25.24 3.29 4.65
CA GLU A 503 -24.14 2.32 4.55
C GLU A 503 -23.75 1.73 5.91
N ILE A 504 -23.71 2.53 6.97
CA ILE A 504 -23.24 2.12 8.31
C ILE A 504 -24.34 1.43 9.11
N THR A 505 -25.61 1.89 9.01
CA THR A 505 -26.73 1.39 9.83
C THR A 505 -26.84 -0.14 9.85
N PRO A 506 -26.68 -0.89 8.73
CA PRO A 506 -26.80 -2.35 8.76
C PRO A 506 -25.77 -3.07 9.65
N THR A 507 -24.61 -2.46 9.87
CA THR A 507 -23.50 -3.03 10.66
C THR A 507 -23.27 -2.28 11.97
N TYR A 508 -24.04 -1.22 12.23
CA TYR A 508 -23.83 -0.34 13.38
C TYR A 508 -23.88 -1.08 14.71
N ALA A 509 -24.88 -1.92 14.91
CA ALA A 509 -25.04 -2.67 16.17
C ALA A 509 -23.85 -3.61 16.46
N GLU A 510 -23.33 -4.31 15.42
CA GLU A 510 -22.15 -5.18 15.54
C GLU A 510 -20.89 -4.34 15.81
N THR A 511 -20.72 -3.23 15.09
CA THR A 511 -19.60 -2.34 15.28
C THR A 511 -19.64 -1.67 16.66
N ARG A 512 -20.81 -1.23 17.12
CA ARG A 512 -21.04 -0.70 18.47
C ARG A 512 -20.69 -1.72 19.55
N GLN A 513 -21.09 -2.99 19.37
CA GLN A 513 -20.73 -4.04 20.31
C GLN A 513 -19.21 -4.11 20.49
N ARG A 514 -18.48 -4.16 19.40
CA ARG A 514 -17.02 -4.33 19.37
C ARG A 514 -16.25 -3.09 19.81
N LEU A 515 -16.65 -1.90 19.35
CA LEU A 515 -15.89 -0.65 19.55
C LEU A 515 -16.32 0.16 20.79
N TYR A 516 -17.47 -0.16 21.39
CA TYR A 516 -17.98 0.56 22.55
C TYR A 516 -18.41 -0.36 23.70
N LEU A 517 -19.36 -1.30 23.49
CA LEU A 517 -19.93 -2.10 24.58
C LEU A 517 -18.93 -3.09 25.17
N ASP A 518 -18.13 -3.78 24.36
CA ASP A 518 -17.10 -4.70 24.84
C ASP A 518 -15.98 -3.95 25.59
N PRO A 519 -15.42 -2.82 25.08
CA PRO A 519 -14.53 -1.97 25.86
C PRO A 519 -15.17 -1.44 27.16
N LEU A 520 -16.42 -0.99 27.13
CA LEU A 520 -17.11 -0.47 28.30
C LEU A 520 -17.22 -1.55 29.38
N ALA A 521 -17.68 -2.76 29.01
CA ALA A 521 -17.79 -3.89 29.96
C ALA A 521 -16.43 -4.26 30.57
N LYS A 522 -15.33 -4.19 29.80
CA LYS A 522 -13.97 -4.42 30.33
C LYS A 522 -13.60 -3.36 31.36
N VAL A 523 -13.80 -2.08 31.06
CA VAL A 523 -13.49 -0.99 31.99
C VAL A 523 -14.36 -1.06 33.24
N GLU A 524 -15.65 -1.31 33.12
CA GLU A 524 -16.56 -1.48 34.26
C GLU A 524 -16.14 -2.66 35.16
N ALA A 525 -15.74 -3.79 34.58
CA ALA A 525 -15.24 -4.94 35.34
C ALA A 525 -13.93 -4.62 36.06
N TRP A 526 -13.01 -3.90 35.39
CA TRP A 526 -11.76 -3.45 35.97
C TRP A 526 -11.97 -2.43 37.12
N GLU A 527 -12.91 -1.51 36.98
CA GLU A 527 -13.31 -0.58 38.04
C GLU A 527 -13.94 -1.29 39.23
N ALA A 528 -14.85 -2.23 38.97
CA ALA A 528 -15.52 -3.05 40.01
C ALA A 528 -14.52 -3.91 40.81
N ALA A 529 -13.44 -4.35 40.18
CA ALA A 529 -12.33 -5.05 40.84
C ALA A 529 -11.39 -4.13 41.64
N GLY A 530 -11.62 -2.82 41.64
CA GLY A 530 -10.79 -1.82 42.34
C GLY A 530 -9.60 -1.35 41.54
N LYS A 531 -9.70 -1.37 40.22
CA LYS A 531 -8.67 -0.92 39.26
C LYS A 531 -7.31 -1.63 39.46
N PRO A 532 -7.26 -2.99 39.50
CA PRO A 532 -5.99 -3.68 39.66
C PRO A 532 -5.01 -3.37 38.52
N LEU A 533 -3.72 -3.37 38.84
CA LEU A 533 -2.66 -3.24 37.85
C LEU A 533 -2.04 -4.62 37.62
N ILE A 534 -2.46 -5.29 36.55
CA ILE A 534 -2.02 -6.63 36.16
C ILE A 534 -1.34 -6.51 34.80
N ALA A 535 -0.07 -6.88 34.69
CA ALA A 535 0.73 -6.68 33.49
C ALA A 535 0.14 -7.36 32.25
N GLU A 536 -0.41 -8.58 32.40
CA GLU A 536 -1.01 -9.36 31.31
C GLU A 536 -2.31 -8.75 30.79
N GLU A 537 -3.04 -7.98 31.61
CA GLU A 537 -4.32 -7.36 31.27
C GLU A 537 -4.16 -5.88 30.90
N TYR A 538 -2.97 -5.31 31.14
CA TYR A 538 -2.69 -3.88 30.98
C TYR A 538 -3.05 -3.37 29.59
N GLY A 539 -2.56 -4.02 28.53
CA GLY A 539 -2.81 -3.62 27.14
C GLY A 539 -4.31 -3.63 26.78
N ASP A 540 -5.05 -4.59 27.29
CA ASP A 540 -6.50 -4.71 27.08
C ASP A 540 -7.27 -3.53 27.70
N ILE A 541 -6.87 -3.11 28.91
CA ILE A 541 -7.51 -1.96 29.59
C ILE A 541 -7.12 -0.65 28.91
N VAL A 542 -5.84 -0.49 28.52
CA VAL A 542 -5.39 0.66 27.73
C VAL A 542 -6.20 0.81 26.45
N ASN A 543 -6.32 -0.27 25.66
CA ASN A 543 -7.08 -0.26 24.41
C ASN A 543 -8.58 0.03 24.64
N ALA A 544 -9.14 -0.44 25.75
CA ALA A 544 -10.52 -0.15 26.10
C ALA A 544 -10.72 1.32 26.50
N LEU A 545 -9.79 1.91 27.26
CA LEU A 545 -9.85 3.34 27.63
C LEU A 545 -9.67 4.25 26.41
N LEU A 546 -8.75 3.90 25.48
CA LEU A 546 -8.59 4.60 24.21
C LEU A 546 -9.86 4.53 23.37
N ALA A 547 -10.44 3.35 23.21
CA ALA A 547 -11.68 3.16 22.45
C ALA A 547 -12.84 3.97 23.03
N LEU A 548 -12.89 4.15 24.35
CA LEU A 548 -13.90 4.93 25.05
C LEU A 548 -13.54 6.43 25.16
N ARG A 549 -12.38 6.86 24.65
CA ARG A 549 -11.84 8.22 24.80
C ARG A 549 -11.76 8.72 26.26
N ARG A 550 -11.47 7.81 27.19
CA ARG A 550 -11.31 8.11 28.63
C ARG A 550 -9.85 8.46 28.94
N MET A 551 -9.39 9.60 28.42
CA MET A 551 -7.96 9.98 28.43
C MET A 551 -7.44 10.25 29.85
N ASN A 552 -8.25 10.80 30.75
CA ASN A 552 -7.84 11.04 32.14
C ASN A 552 -7.56 9.73 32.89
N ASP A 553 -8.44 8.73 32.76
CA ASP A 553 -8.21 7.41 33.37
C ASP A 553 -7.02 6.69 32.73
N LEU A 554 -6.82 6.85 31.41
CA LEU A 554 -5.69 6.31 30.68
C LEU A 554 -4.37 6.89 31.20
N MET A 555 -4.28 8.21 31.39
CA MET A 555 -3.08 8.85 31.90
C MET A 555 -2.76 8.42 33.33
N GLU A 556 -3.79 8.30 34.19
CA GLU A 556 -3.63 7.78 35.56
C GLU A 556 -3.12 6.32 35.56
N LEU A 557 -3.67 5.49 34.67
CA LEU A 557 -3.25 4.09 34.51
C LEU A 557 -1.80 3.99 34.03
N CYS A 558 -1.40 4.82 33.05
CA CYS A 558 -0.02 4.87 32.57
C CYS A 558 0.96 5.32 33.67
N ASP A 559 0.61 6.33 34.48
CA ASP A 559 1.44 6.78 35.60
C ASP A 559 1.68 5.68 36.63
N ARG A 560 0.65 4.89 36.92
CA ARG A 560 0.76 3.76 37.83
C ARG A 560 1.65 2.66 37.22
N ALA A 561 1.45 2.32 35.94
CA ALA A 561 2.22 1.31 35.27
C ALA A 561 3.70 1.66 35.19
N ILE A 562 4.06 2.89 34.84
CA ILE A 562 5.41 3.40 34.81
C ILE A 562 6.10 3.27 36.21
N LYS A 563 5.33 3.46 37.28
CA LYS A 563 5.86 3.44 38.64
C LYS A 563 5.96 2.04 39.23
N GLU A 564 5.03 1.16 38.93
CA GLU A 564 4.82 -0.11 39.60
C GLU A 564 5.26 -1.33 38.79
N LEU A 565 5.27 -1.24 37.44
CA LEU A 565 5.68 -2.31 36.55
C LEU A 565 7.11 -2.05 36.03
N HIS A 566 7.83 -3.13 35.68
CA HIS A 566 9.21 -3.07 35.20
C HIS A 566 9.43 -3.94 33.95
N ASP A 567 8.35 -4.24 33.26
CA ASP A 567 8.29 -5.12 32.09
C ASP A 567 7.81 -4.38 30.82
N SER A 568 7.40 -5.11 29.83
CA SER A 568 6.84 -4.60 28.59
C SER A 568 5.60 -3.73 28.77
N ALA A 569 4.77 -4.00 29.78
CA ALA A 569 3.62 -3.18 30.09
C ALA A 569 4.02 -1.76 30.53
N ALA A 570 5.12 -1.64 31.29
CA ALA A 570 5.70 -0.33 31.62
C ALA A 570 6.18 0.40 30.34
N LEU A 571 6.86 -0.29 29.42
CA LEU A 571 7.30 0.31 28.16
C LEU A 571 6.12 0.76 27.30
N TYR A 572 5.04 -0.04 27.26
CA TYR A 572 3.81 0.38 26.57
C TYR A 572 3.18 1.60 27.24
N ALA A 573 3.24 1.71 28.58
CA ALA A 573 2.78 2.89 29.30
C ALA A 573 3.59 4.14 28.94
N TYR A 574 4.92 4.03 28.83
CA TYR A 574 5.78 5.12 28.37
C TYR A 574 5.41 5.57 26.96
N PHE A 575 5.18 4.62 26.05
CA PHE A 575 4.79 4.91 24.67
C PHE A 575 3.44 5.63 24.61
N ILE A 576 2.39 5.07 25.23
CA ILE A 576 1.04 5.65 25.22
C ILE A 576 1.01 7.02 25.88
N LYS A 577 1.61 7.15 27.06
CA LYS A 577 1.66 8.44 27.75
C LYS A 577 2.47 9.47 26.95
N GLY A 578 3.61 9.07 26.41
CA GLY A 578 4.41 9.93 25.52
C GLY A 578 3.62 10.39 24.31
N SER A 579 2.89 9.49 23.65
CA SER A 579 2.00 9.82 22.53
C SER A 579 0.94 10.84 22.92
N GLN A 580 0.20 10.62 24.01
CA GLN A 580 -0.86 11.51 24.45
C GLN A 580 -0.35 12.92 24.80
N LEU A 581 0.82 13.01 25.43
CA LEU A 581 1.44 14.31 25.73
C LEU A 581 1.87 15.04 24.46
N LEU A 582 2.49 14.34 23.49
CA LEU A 582 2.90 14.93 22.21
C LEU A 582 1.69 15.43 21.40
N HIS A 583 0.61 14.68 21.34
CA HIS A 583 -0.64 15.10 20.69
C HIS A 583 -1.28 16.31 21.40
N SER A 584 -1.10 16.42 22.73
CA SER A 584 -1.53 17.60 23.51
C SER A 584 -0.54 18.78 23.47
N PHE A 585 0.49 18.72 22.63
CA PHE A 585 1.59 19.70 22.55
C PHE A 585 2.41 19.86 23.83
N ASP A 586 2.48 18.84 24.67
CA ASP A 586 3.32 18.81 25.86
C ASP A 586 4.70 18.18 25.53
N PRO A 587 5.80 18.94 25.65
CA PRO A 587 7.14 18.46 25.34
C PRO A 587 7.66 17.36 26.27
N ASP A 588 7.06 17.18 27.45
CA ASP A 588 7.46 16.10 28.37
C ASP A 588 7.22 14.71 27.75
N GLY A 589 6.36 14.64 26.73
CA GLY A 589 6.14 13.44 25.94
C GLY A 589 7.39 12.94 25.19
N ILE A 590 8.34 13.82 24.84
CA ILE A 590 9.58 13.47 24.12
C ILE A 590 10.41 12.46 24.92
N GLU A 591 10.68 12.74 26.18
CA GLU A 591 11.51 11.88 27.04
C GLU A 591 10.87 10.53 27.30
N LEU A 592 9.54 10.52 27.50
CA LEU A 592 8.79 9.26 27.68
C LEU A 592 8.83 8.41 26.40
N MET A 593 8.63 9.04 25.23
CA MET A 593 8.67 8.36 23.96
C MET A 593 10.07 7.81 23.66
N TYR A 594 11.15 8.57 23.96
CA TYR A 594 12.52 8.07 23.84
C TYR A 594 12.74 6.84 24.71
N HIS A 595 12.26 6.84 25.96
CA HIS A 595 12.39 5.69 26.83
C HIS A 595 11.74 4.44 26.24
N ALA A 596 10.55 4.58 25.65
CA ALA A 596 9.86 3.48 25.00
C ALA A 596 10.63 2.95 23.77
N VAL A 597 11.01 3.87 22.86
CA VAL A 597 11.68 3.55 21.58
C VAL A 597 13.04 2.89 21.78
N GLU A 598 13.81 3.32 22.79
CA GLU A 598 15.14 2.77 23.05
C GLU A 598 15.12 1.37 23.65
N ASN A 599 14.06 1.06 24.38
CA ASN A 599 13.93 -0.21 25.08
C ASN A 599 13.00 -1.20 24.37
N ASN A 600 12.22 -0.76 23.37
CA ASN A 600 11.40 -1.65 22.56
C ASN A 600 11.41 -1.21 21.09
N LYS A 601 11.98 -2.05 20.23
CA LYS A 601 12.11 -1.80 18.80
C LYS A 601 10.77 -1.65 18.05
N ASN A 602 9.69 -2.25 18.57
CA ASN A 602 8.37 -2.19 17.93
C ASN A 602 7.78 -0.78 17.96
N TYR A 603 8.28 0.08 18.85
CA TYR A 603 7.84 1.48 18.94
C TYR A 603 8.73 2.45 18.13
N ILE A 604 9.79 1.95 17.46
CA ILE A 604 10.73 2.82 16.76
C ILE A 604 10.02 3.62 15.67
N ASP A 605 9.33 2.98 14.74
CA ASP A 605 8.74 3.65 13.59
C ASP A 605 7.69 4.68 14.01
N ASP A 606 6.71 4.28 14.81
CA ASP A 606 5.62 5.15 15.25
C ASP A 606 6.09 6.25 16.21
N GLY A 607 6.90 5.88 17.22
CA GLY A 607 7.43 6.85 18.19
C GLY A 607 8.34 7.89 17.53
N MET A 608 9.05 7.48 16.47
CA MET A 608 9.91 8.31 15.66
C MET A 608 9.14 9.33 14.85
N ASP A 609 8.09 8.86 14.21
CA ASP A 609 7.23 9.73 13.41
C ASP A 609 6.53 10.77 14.30
N MET A 610 6.05 10.36 15.47
CA MET A 610 5.43 11.26 16.46
C MET A 610 6.38 12.33 16.97
N ILE A 611 7.59 11.96 17.44
CA ILE A 611 8.56 12.98 17.91
C ILE A 611 8.96 13.88 16.75
N GLY A 612 9.22 13.32 15.56
CA GLY A 612 9.59 14.09 14.39
C GLY A 612 8.52 15.10 13.99
N THR A 613 7.27 14.69 13.94
CA THR A 613 6.11 15.55 13.63
C THR A 613 5.92 16.62 14.68
N PHE A 614 5.94 16.26 15.96
CA PHE A 614 5.86 17.22 17.07
C PHE A 614 6.96 18.28 17.00
N CYS A 615 8.23 17.88 16.81
CA CYS A 615 9.35 18.81 16.69
C CYS A 615 9.20 19.72 15.46
N CYS A 616 8.69 19.18 14.34
CA CYS A 616 8.43 19.99 13.15
C CYS A 616 7.33 21.02 13.40
N ILE A 617 6.20 20.63 13.97
CA ILE A 617 5.07 21.54 14.27
C ILE A 617 5.51 22.62 15.26
N THR A 618 6.19 22.25 16.34
CA THR A 618 6.57 23.16 17.43
C THR A 618 7.86 23.93 17.19
N GLY A 619 8.54 23.72 16.07
CA GLY A 619 9.76 24.44 15.69
C GLY A 619 11.01 24.07 16.51
N ARG A 620 11.04 22.88 17.13
CA ARG A 620 12.13 22.40 18.00
C ARG A 620 13.27 21.79 17.20
N LYS A 621 14.08 22.66 16.60
CA LYS A 621 15.12 22.25 15.67
C LYS A 621 16.26 21.45 16.32
N GLU A 622 16.68 21.83 17.53
CA GLU A 622 17.79 21.17 18.21
C GLU A 622 17.39 19.75 18.65
N GLU A 623 16.20 19.60 19.20
CA GLU A 623 15.63 18.29 19.56
C GLU A 623 15.42 17.42 18.30
N LEU A 624 14.97 18.01 17.20
CA LEU A 624 14.81 17.30 15.93
C LEU A 624 16.16 16.79 15.37
N GLU A 625 17.24 17.56 15.48
CA GLU A 625 18.58 17.14 15.05
C GLU A 625 19.17 16.05 15.97
N HIS A 626 19.01 16.20 17.29
CA HIS A 626 19.40 15.17 18.25
C HIS A 626 18.64 13.88 18.00
N TYR A 627 17.35 13.98 17.85
CA TYR A 627 16.45 12.90 17.50
C TYR A 627 16.88 12.20 16.22
N ARG A 628 17.10 12.90 15.12
CA ARG A 628 17.52 12.30 13.83
C ARG A 628 18.79 11.48 13.95
N SER A 629 19.79 11.95 14.70
CA SER A 629 21.04 11.19 14.85
C SER A 629 20.83 9.87 15.63
N ARG A 630 20.06 9.93 16.72
CA ARG A 630 19.84 8.77 17.60
C ARG A 630 18.97 7.70 16.95
N VAL A 631 17.98 8.14 16.22
CA VAL A 631 17.04 7.33 15.48
C VAL A 631 17.69 6.56 14.35
N LEU A 632 18.58 7.21 13.62
CA LEU A 632 19.30 6.57 12.55
C LEU A 632 20.16 5.40 13.07
N GLU A 633 20.76 5.55 14.26
CA GLU A 633 21.48 4.47 14.91
C GLU A 633 20.54 3.31 15.28
N LEU A 634 19.39 3.62 15.87
CA LEU A 634 18.41 2.61 16.28
C LEU A 634 17.76 1.92 15.08
N ALA A 635 17.35 2.68 14.08
CA ALA A 635 16.76 2.15 12.85
C ALA A 635 17.76 1.28 12.07
N GLN A 636 19.02 1.69 11.99
CA GLN A 636 20.06 0.88 11.36
C GLN A 636 20.31 -0.43 12.14
N LYS A 637 20.38 -0.36 13.47
CA LYS A 637 20.53 -1.54 14.33
C LYS A 637 19.34 -2.49 14.16
N GLN A 638 18.13 -1.95 14.17
CA GLN A 638 16.90 -2.72 13.96
C GLN A 638 16.87 -3.38 12.58
N HIS A 639 17.22 -2.63 11.51
CA HIS A 639 17.26 -3.17 10.15
C HIS A 639 18.26 -4.32 10.02
N ASP A 640 19.46 -4.16 10.58
CA ASP A 640 20.50 -5.19 10.58
C ASP A 640 20.07 -6.44 11.38
N GLU A 641 19.32 -6.26 12.46
CA GLU A 641 18.79 -7.35 13.28
C GLU A 641 17.59 -8.02 12.61
N TYR A 642 16.65 -7.24 12.07
CA TYR A 642 15.44 -7.74 11.40
C TYR A 642 15.77 -8.56 10.16
N ASP A 643 16.71 -8.10 9.33
CA ASP A 643 17.21 -8.87 8.18
C ASP A 643 17.81 -10.23 8.60
N ARG A 644 18.31 -10.33 9.83
CA ARG A 644 18.88 -11.58 10.33
C ARG A 644 17.84 -12.54 10.92
N ILE A 645 16.74 -12.03 11.48
CA ILE A 645 15.72 -12.86 12.15
C ILE A 645 14.52 -13.22 11.29
N SER A 646 14.22 -12.43 10.24
CA SER A 646 13.02 -12.57 9.40
C SER A 646 13.03 -13.81 8.51
N TYR A 647 14.12 -14.55 8.41
CA TYR A 647 14.21 -15.78 7.61
C TYR A 647 15.10 -16.83 8.28
N ILE A 648 14.97 -18.07 7.85
CA ILE A 648 15.88 -19.17 8.27
C ILE A 648 16.79 -19.50 7.10
N GLY A 649 18.10 -19.25 7.29
CA GLY A 649 19.14 -19.53 6.30
C GLY A 649 19.86 -20.86 6.57
N LYS A 650 20.58 -21.33 5.57
CA LYS A 650 21.31 -22.63 5.60
C LYS A 650 22.36 -22.76 6.74
N ASN A 651 22.95 -21.63 7.15
CA ASN A 651 24.05 -21.61 8.10
C ASN A 651 23.63 -21.07 9.48
N ASP A 652 22.33 -20.89 9.72
CA ASP A 652 21.84 -20.36 10.97
C ASP A 652 22.05 -21.35 12.12
N ARG A 653 22.37 -20.81 13.30
CA ARG A 653 22.47 -21.58 14.55
C ARG A 653 21.07 -21.76 15.10
N LEU A 654 20.48 -22.93 14.83
CA LEU A 654 19.14 -23.29 15.26
C LEU A 654 19.18 -24.33 16.38
N SER A 655 18.32 -24.18 17.37
CA SER A 655 18.08 -25.15 18.45
C SER A 655 16.61 -25.22 18.81
N ALA A 656 16.21 -26.22 19.59
CA ALA A 656 14.88 -26.22 20.19
C ALA A 656 14.80 -25.08 21.22
N GLU A 657 13.66 -24.40 21.27
CA GLU A 657 13.40 -23.32 22.23
C GLU A 657 12.60 -23.83 23.42
N GLN A 658 12.86 -23.26 24.58
CA GLN A 658 12.09 -23.49 25.80
C GLN A 658 11.65 -22.13 26.35
N LEU A 659 10.36 -21.87 26.26
CA LEU A 659 9.77 -20.66 26.83
C LEU A 659 9.50 -20.84 28.33
N PRO A 660 9.34 -19.75 29.10
CA PRO A 660 8.92 -19.80 30.49
C PRO A 660 7.63 -20.61 30.69
N ASP A 661 7.47 -21.16 31.89
CA ASP A 661 6.30 -21.96 32.27
C ASP A 661 5.01 -21.17 32.05
N GLY A 662 4.06 -21.76 31.34
CA GLY A 662 2.75 -21.16 31.00
C GLY A 662 2.73 -20.26 29.76
N MET A 663 3.85 -19.66 29.35
CA MET A 663 3.89 -18.78 28.16
C MET A 663 3.58 -19.56 26.88
N LEU A 664 4.21 -20.72 26.69
CA LEU A 664 3.94 -21.56 25.53
C LEU A 664 2.48 -21.99 25.46
N ASP A 665 1.90 -22.38 26.60
CA ASP A 665 0.49 -22.82 26.69
C ASP A 665 -0.45 -21.67 26.31
N GLY A 666 -0.16 -20.44 26.75
CA GLY A 666 -0.93 -19.24 26.40
C GLY A 666 -0.88 -18.95 24.89
N ILE A 667 0.32 -18.98 24.30
CA ILE A 667 0.49 -18.77 22.86
C ILE A 667 -0.22 -19.85 22.04
N LEU A 668 -0.09 -21.12 22.42
CA LEU A 668 -0.76 -22.23 21.73
C LEU A 668 -2.27 -22.15 21.87
N ALA A 669 -2.80 -21.73 23.02
CA ALA A 669 -4.23 -21.50 23.23
C ALA A 669 -4.74 -20.38 22.31
N HIS A 670 -3.96 -19.29 22.15
CA HIS A 670 -4.31 -18.21 21.27
C HIS A 670 -4.29 -18.62 19.79
N ILE A 671 -3.25 -19.33 19.33
CA ILE A 671 -3.19 -19.85 17.96
C ILE A 671 -4.39 -20.76 17.67
N LYS A 672 -4.75 -21.62 18.64
CA LYS A 672 -5.93 -22.49 18.53
C LYS A 672 -7.24 -21.71 18.47
N ALA A 673 -7.37 -20.62 19.21
CA ALA A 673 -8.54 -19.75 19.15
C ALA A 673 -8.59 -18.97 17.82
N ALA A 674 -7.45 -18.57 17.26
CA ALA A 674 -7.33 -17.92 15.97
C ALA A 674 -7.65 -18.87 14.80
N ASP A 675 -7.44 -20.18 14.96
CA ASP A 675 -7.68 -21.24 13.96
C ASP A 675 -9.16 -21.69 13.94
N GLU A 676 -10.06 -20.75 13.68
CA GLU A 676 -11.51 -21.01 13.58
C GLU A 676 -11.86 -22.04 12.50
N SER A 677 -11.06 -22.10 11.44
CA SER A 677 -11.24 -23.02 10.32
C SER A 677 -10.56 -24.38 10.53
N ASN A 678 -9.88 -24.56 11.66
CA ASN A 678 -9.17 -25.79 12.03
C ASN A 678 -8.20 -26.27 10.93
N ILE A 679 -7.36 -25.34 10.43
CA ILE A 679 -6.40 -25.56 9.34
C ILE A 679 -4.96 -25.77 9.79
N VAL A 680 -4.64 -25.49 11.05
CA VAL A 680 -3.29 -25.69 11.62
C VAL A 680 -3.02 -27.18 11.80
N GLU A 681 -2.03 -27.72 11.12
CA GLU A 681 -1.62 -29.13 11.21
C GLU A 681 -0.54 -29.31 12.29
N LYS A 682 0.47 -28.44 12.29
CA LYS A 682 1.61 -28.56 13.20
C LYS A 682 2.21 -27.20 13.53
N ILE A 683 2.72 -27.04 14.73
CA ILE A 683 3.46 -25.87 15.16
C ILE A 683 4.84 -26.31 15.68
N ARG A 684 5.87 -25.64 15.20
CA ARG A 684 7.23 -25.81 15.66
C ARG A 684 7.70 -24.52 16.33
N LEU A 685 8.53 -24.69 17.36
CA LEU A 685 9.18 -23.58 18.04
C LEU A 685 10.69 -23.79 17.98
N VAL A 686 11.40 -22.85 17.41
CA VAL A 686 12.82 -22.91 17.13
C VAL A 686 13.50 -21.66 17.65
N ARG A 687 14.62 -21.81 18.36
CA ARG A 687 15.50 -20.70 18.72
C ARG A 687 16.53 -20.49 17.62
N LYS A 688 16.57 -19.29 17.05
CA LYS A 688 17.62 -18.84 16.15
C LYS A 688 18.56 -17.91 16.89
N THR A 689 19.83 -18.32 17.06
CA THR A 689 20.86 -17.51 17.69
C THR A 689 21.61 -16.73 16.61
N VAL A 690 21.52 -15.40 16.67
CA VAL A 690 22.16 -14.46 15.72
C VAL A 690 23.52 -14.01 16.24
N SER A 691 23.61 -13.69 17.53
CA SER A 691 24.84 -13.40 18.28
C SER A 691 24.74 -13.99 19.70
N ASP A 692 25.77 -13.87 20.48
CA ASP A 692 25.78 -14.42 21.86
C ASP A 692 24.72 -13.75 22.76
N ASP A 693 24.40 -12.48 22.47
CA ASP A 693 23.42 -11.67 23.23
C ASP A 693 22.09 -11.49 22.47
N PHE A 694 21.94 -12.02 21.25
CA PHE A 694 20.74 -11.81 20.44
C PHE A 694 20.24 -13.11 19.79
N PHE A 695 19.02 -13.46 20.12
CA PHE A 695 18.32 -14.62 19.56
C PHE A 695 16.84 -14.29 19.27
N SER A 696 16.22 -15.07 18.42
CA SER A 696 14.78 -15.00 18.15
C SER A 696 14.15 -16.36 18.36
N SER A 697 12.99 -16.38 18.99
CA SER A 697 12.13 -17.56 19.12
C SER A 697 11.14 -17.57 17.95
N ILE A 698 11.29 -18.53 17.04
CA ILE A 698 10.55 -18.57 15.78
C ILE A 698 9.44 -19.61 15.88
N PHE A 699 8.20 -19.17 15.80
CA PHE A 699 7.06 -20.03 15.57
C PHE A 699 6.90 -20.33 14.07
N ILE A 700 6.84 -21.60 13.72
CA ILE A 700 6.67 -22.07 12.35
C ILE A 700 5.37 -22.87 12.30
N ILE A 701 4.37 -22.32 11.61
CA ILE A 701 3.04 -22.95 11.49
C ILE A 701 2.96 -23.71 10.17
N GLU A 702 2.64 -24.99 10.25
CA GLU A 702 2.37 -25.87 9.13
C GLU A 702 0.85 -26.05 9.01
N PHE A 703 0.29 -25.72 7.85
CA PHE A 703 -1.13 -25.80 7.58
C PHE A 703 -1.46 -27.06 6.79
N ILE A 704 -2.73 -27.50 6.86
CA ILE A 704 -3.20 -28.62 6.05
C ILE A 704 -3.03 -28.32 4.55
N PRO A 705 -2.76 -29.32 3.72
CA PRO A 705 -2.77 -29.13 2.26
C PRO A 705 -4.09 -28.55 1.78
N ASP A 706 -4.03 -27.59 0.89
CA ASP A 706 -5.19 -26.87 0.33
C ASP A 706 -5.97 -26.01 1.35
N ALA A 707 -5.34 -25.57 2.43
CA ALA A 707 -5.90 -24.56 3.32
C ALA A 707 -6.26 -23.27 2.54
N ASP A 708 -7.38 -22.66 2.90
CA ASP A 708 -7.82 -21.39 2.31
C ASP A 708 -6.83 -20.27 2.63
N GLU A 709 -6.38 -19.53 1.62
CA GLU A 709 -5.35 -18.47 1.80
C GLU A 709 -5.83 -17.36 2.76
N ASP A 710 -7.12 -17.00 2.73
CA ASP A 710 -7.68 -15.99 3.63
C ASP A 710 -7.72 -16.50 5.08
N ALA A 711 -8.01 -17.79 5.28
CA ALA A 711 -7.99 -18.41 6.61
C ALA A 711 -6.56 -18.52 7.15
N VAL A 712 -5.57 -18.88 6.31
CA VAL A 712 -4.15 -18.88 6.67
C VAL A 712 -3.71 -17.46 7.07
N GLY A 713 -4.04 -16.46 6.25
CA GLY A 713 -3.73 -15.05 6.53
C GLY A 713 -4.31 -14.58 7.86
N ASN A 714 -5.55 -14.96 8.17
CA ASN A 714 -6.20 -14.58 9.43
C ASN A 714 -5.51 -15.22 10.66
N VAL A 715 -5.16 -16.52 10.60
CA VAL A 715 -4.41 -17.19 11.67
C VAL A 715 -3.04 -16.56 11.87
N MET A 716 -2.30 -16.33 10.78
CA MET A 716 -0.98 -15.71 10.84
C MET A 716 -1.06 -14.28 11.41
N HIS A 717 -2.00 -13.47 10.95
CA HIS A 717 -2.18 -12.10 11.44
C HIS A 717 -2.56 -12.05 12.92
N LYS A 718 -3.60 -12.80 13.35
CA LYS A 718 -4.00 -12.83 14.76
C LYS A 718 -2.87 -13.34 15.66
N THR A 719 -2.13 -14.36 15.21
CA THR A 719 -0.98 -14.89 15.94
C THR A 719 0.14 -13.87 16.04
N PHE A 720 0.46 -13.19 14.95
CA PHE A 720 1.49 -12.15 14.93
C PHE A 720 1.15 -11.03 15.91
N MET A 721 -0.07 -10.50 15.86
CA MET A 721 -0.54 -9.45 16.77
C MET A 721 -0.46 -9.88 18.25
N TYR A 722 -0.74 -11.14 18.56
CA TYR A 722 -0.59 -11.64 19.92
C TYR A 722 0.87 -11.79 20.33
N LEU A 723 1.72 -12.35 19.48
CA LEU A 723 3.16 -12.47 19.77
C LEU A 723 3.82 -11.11 19.98
N ASP A 724 3.34 -10.09 19.29
CA ASP A 724 3.79 -8.71 19.45
C ASP A 724 3.47 -8.14 20.84
N THR A 725 2.39 -8.59 21.48
CA THR A 725 2.09 -8.25 22.87
C THR A 725 3.00 -8.94 23.90
N CYS A 726 3.69 -10.03 23.51
CA CYS A 726 4.63 -10.76 24.36
C CYS A 726 6.03 -10.13 24.28
N SER A 727 6.16 -8.86 24.56
CA SER A 727 7.31 -7.98 24.26
C SER A 727 8.61 -8.31 25.01
N ASP A 728 8.58 -9.12 26.06
CA ASP A 728 9.80 -9.58 26.77
C ASP A 728 10.60 -10.60 25.96
N TRP A 729 10.05 -11.08 24.85
CA TRP A 729 10.65 -12.09 24.00
C TRP A 729 10.67 -11.64 22.54
N GLN A 730 11.80 -11.91 21.91
CA GLN A 730 11.93 -11.68 20.46
C GLN A 730 11.28 -12.85 19.72
N PHE A 731 10.06 -12.67 19.27
CA PHE A 731 9.35 -13.65 18.46
C PHE A 731 9.44 -13.34 16.97
N SER A 732 9.42 -14.39 16.16
CA SER A 732 9.18 -14.35 14.72
C SER A 732 8.16 -15.42 14.36
N LEU A 733 7.36 -15.15 13.35
CA LEU A 733 6.31 -16.04 12.86
C LEU A 733 6.51 -16.34 11.38
N LEU A 734 6.59 -17.61 11.02
CA LEU A 734 6.77 -18.07 9.65
C LEU A 734 5.74 -19.14 9.30
N ALA A 735 5.23 -19.14 8.07
CA ALA A 735 4.53 -20.29 7.54
C ALA A 735 5.54 -21.34 7.05
N TYR A 736 5.29 -22.61 7.35
CA TYR A 736 6.20 -23.69 6.95
C TYR A 736 6.38 -23.77 5.43
N ASP A 737 5.35 -23.44 4.67
CA ASP A 737 5.39 -23.50 3.21
C ASP A 737 6.27 -22.40 2.61
N ASP A 738 6.47 -21.28 3.28
CA ASP A 738 7.34 -20.19 2.85
C ASP A 738 8.83 -20.51 3.03
N LEU A 739 9.16 -21.52 3.84
CA LEU A 739 10.53 -21.94 4.04
C LEU A 739 11.12 -22.61 2.79
N ASP A 740 12.36 -22.30 2.47
CA ASP A 740 13.09 -23.03 1.43
C ASP A 740 13.43 -24.48 1.86
N ILE A 741 13.84 -25.31 0.91
CA ILE A 741 14.14 -26.72 1.14
C ILE A 741 15.23 -26.91 2.21
N ASN A 742 16.22 -26.01 2.30
CA ASN A 742 17.32 -26.14 3.25
C ASN A 742 16.85 -25.75 4.66
N ALA A 743 16.05 -24.70 4.77
CA ALA A 743 15.42 -24.29 6.02
C ALA A 743 14.47 -25.40 6.56
N LYS A 744 13.63 -25.99 5.70
CA LYS A 744 12.77 -27.13 6.05
C LYS A 744 13.57 -28.32 6.59
N LYS A 745 14.70 -28.64 5.95
CA LYS A 745 15.61 -29.71 6.42
C LYS A 745 16.29 -29.36 7.73
N ALA A 746 16.78 -28.12 7.87
CA ALA A 746 17.44 -27.65 9.08
C ALA A 746 16.50 -27.72 10.29
N VAL A 747 15.31 -27.17 10.17
CA VAL A 747 14.27 -27.20 11.22
C VAL A 747 13.82 -28.63 11.52
N GLY A 748 13.61 -29.46 10.50
CA GLY A 748 13.18 -30.85 10.65
C GLY A 748 14.22 -31.76 11.32
N ALA A 749 15.50 -31.38 11.28
CA ALA A 749 16.60 -32.14 11.90
C ALA A 749 16.74 -31.91 13.42
N ILE A 750 16.09 -30.87 13.98
CA ILE A 750 16.20 -30.51 15.39
C ILE A 750 15.14 -31.24 16.20
N PRO A 751 15.53 -32.16 17.13
CA PRO A 751 14.56 -32.86 17.96
C PRO A 751 13.93 -31.88 18.96
N GLY A 752 12.65 -32.11 19.30
CA GLY A 752 11.93 -31.34 20.33
C GLY A 752 11.38 -29.99 19.86
N THR A 753 11.45 -29.66 18.56
CA THR A 753 10.89 -28.41 18.03
C THR A 753 9.38 -28.45 17.84
N VAL A 754 8.74 -29.61 17.72
CA VAL A 754 7.30 -29.74 17.54
C VAL A 754 6.63 -29.52 18.90
N VAL A 755 5.92 -28.40 19.03
CA VAL A 755 5.19 -28.01 20.25
C VAL A 755 3.69 -28.29 20.16
N TYR A 756 3.19 -28.46 18.95
CA TYR A 756 1.80 -28.87 18.68
C TYR A 756 1.75 -29.74 17.41
N SER A 757 0.92 -30.77 17.42
CA SER A 757 0.55 -31.56 16.26
C SER A 757 -0.89 -31.99 16.40
N ARG A 758 -1.64 -31.74 15.33
CA ARG A 758 -3.03 -32.17 15.25
C ARG A 758 -3.09 -33.70 15.34
N THR A 759 -3.82 -34.22 16.31
CA THR A 759 -4.14 -35.66 16.35
C THR A 759 -5.18 -35.93 15.28
N THR A 760 -4.84 -36.81 14.32
CA THR A 760 -5.74 -37.29 13.28
C THR A 760 -6.89 -38.10 13.86
#